data_3a627013e9abe8d4fc85d6598456bcac
#
_entry.id   3a627013e9abe8d4fc85d6598456bcac
#
_cell.length_a   1.000
_cell.length_b   1.000
_cell.length_c   1.000
_cell.angle_alpha   90.00
_cell.angle_beta   90.00
_cell.angle_gamma   90.00
#
_symmetry.space_group_name_H-M   'P 1'
#
loop_
_entity.id
_entity.type
_entity.pdbx_description
1 polymer ?
#
loop_
_entity_poly.entity_id
_entity_poly.type
_entity_poly.pdbx_seq_one_letter_code
_entity_poly.pdbx_strand_id
1 'polypeptide(L)'
;MHRFFLXYFLTLPLANSQARXGEWKALTSXLNXRDIISTXEAIYAASGGGILEIKXNQYSTYTTINGLXGVNLSCMAXDHQSNLWIGGXSPFGFLQVYDIQKXESIASXDFGLTSXIDIQLNGMTAWVLFQQGVDIGLXKFIFXDXWQYRDSYNNXPXGXGDINCFTSNDSMVFIGMNNGXLSANISDNMKDPDNWSEFIPGLXQEITSIKXNEXXLVFTTNXGLFEYDLXNXILNEIEFSFELTXAKNLNISSEGYWFSDGSNFYLKSXXEDLXIXDRYEITSFSXXSDKFIAGLSSGILFXNXIXEGDYITDRVLPNTPITGSXSAITILEDGRLVGGXGHGISIXNGFGWRNILEIKTXGSXIIQXXYDXDFFIGDTVPYDFGEYIADLEQGPDGLVYCAIRGSRVYSSNPPRWSGGVIVLDVDDPSNISTIDTTFLSYHTTSGNSVPYQVTLDIEFDSDGNLWVANPYCINGNNPIHVRSPDGIWKHFGSAETSTRISQSPASITFDSWDRTWVSAFQAEEANLGIYPNGGISMLSYXGNPYXPXNFNWSLIKGXGTVWSLGXGXNDRVYYLTPSGLNYYDIDEXYNPVIRENPYPYFPNISFGNGAGIKXDEQGNIWTYSPTQGIHVLLEXTSYWPDINGFRVNXSPLXSDEIRDIDFDEKLNLAYIATSKGINILRIPFGNPKXDYEKIKVXPSPFYIPSNKPMKVDXLTYGSSMMVTTLDGKVIRHLKSQGXGXDGDQLSWDGXDTNGDYVSTGVYLXLXYGXDGSXTEEKITVIXX
;
A
#
# COMPACT_ATOMS: atom_id res chain seq x y z
N MET A 1 -12.47 -42.56 15.60
CA MET A 1 -11.05 -42.30 15.91
C MET A 1 -10.85 -40.81 15.76
N HIS A 2 -11.13 -40.07 16.86
CA HIS A 2 -11.07 -38.59 16.87
C HIS A 2 -9.64 -38.20 17.25
N ARG A 3 -8.93 -37.55 16.29
CA ARG A 3 -7.66 -36.95 16.61
C ARG A 3 -7.92 -35.53 17.14
N PHE A 4 -7.65 -35.37 18.40
CA PHE A 4 -7.55 -34.04 19.03
C PHE A 4 -6.34 -33.32 18.45
N PHE A 5 -6.57 -32.28 17.70
CA PHE A 5 -5.53 -31.34 17.35
C PHE A 5 -5.47 -30.31 18.49
N LEU A 6 -4.50 -30.47 19.38
CA LEU A 6 -4.17 -29.45 20.34
C LEU A 6 -3.40 -28.35 19.59
N UNK A 7 -3.79 -27.29 19.27
CA UNK A 7 -3.23 -26.44 18.76
C UNK A 7 -2.45 -25.87 19.58
N TYR A 8 -1.40 -26.16 19.62
CA TYR A 8 -0.34 -25.39 20.20
C TYR A 8 -0.29 -24.06 19.46
N PHE A 9 -0.54 -23.00 20.17
CA PHE A 9 -0.10 -21.68 19.70
C PHE A 9 1.43 -21.75 19.65
N LEU A 10 1.95 -22.11 18.53
CA LEU A 10 3.31 -21.79 18.21
C LEU A 10 3.34 -20.28 18.04
N THR A 11 3.81 -19.60 19.07
CA THR A 11 4.51 -18.35 18.81
C THR A 11 5.68 -18.73 17.93
N LEU A 12 5.44 -18.81 16.65
CA LEU A 12 6.54 -18.77 15.71
C LEU A 12 7.20 -17.42 15.95
N PRO A 13 8.42 -17.41 16.46
CA PRO A 13 9.18 -16.18 16.33
C PRO A 13 9.14 -15.90 14.84
N LEU A 14 8.58 -14.78 14.44
CA LEU A 14 8.69 -14.28 13.09
C LEU A 14 10.12 -14.59 12.66
N ALA A 15 10.23 -15.47 11.71
CA ALA A 15 11.56 -15.90 11.26
C ALA A 15 12.29 -14.64 10.83
N ASN A 16 13.17 -14.23 11.69
CA ASN A 16 13.87 -12.96 11.60
C ASN A 16 14.96 -13.02 10.56
N SER A 17 14.59 -13.48 9.38
CA SER A 17 15.70 -13.69 8.50
C SER A 17 16.30 -12.38 8.01
N GLN A 18 15.55 -11.26 7.91
CA GLN A 18 16.16 -10.31 7.01
C GLN A 18 15.78 -8.86 7.18
N ALA A 19 14.57 -8.57 7.49
CA ALA A 19 14.18 -7.19 7.72
C ALA A 19 14.35 -6.90 9.19
N ARG A 20 15.17 -5.96 9.50
CA ARG A 20 15.46 -5.62 10.89
C ARG A 20 14.90 -4.27 11.24
N UNK A 21 14.37 -4.20 12.27
CA UNK A 21 13.69 -3.09 12.67
C UNK A 21 14.62 -1.93 12.62
N GLY A 22 14.39 -1.14 12.14
CA GLY A 22 15.07 0.09 11.92
C GLY A 22 15.55 0.28 10.50
N GLU A 23 15.44 -0.75 9.70
CA GLU A 23 15.76 -0.69 8.27
C GLU A 23 14.54 -0.44 7.40
N TRP A 24 13.36 -0.64 7.94
CA TRP A 24 12.10 -0.48 7.21
C TRP A 24 11.28 0.67 7.77
N LYS A 25 10.60 1.37 6.87
CA LYS A 25 9.55 2.32 7.21
C LYS A 25 8.32 2.04 6.37
N ALA A 26 7.18 2.59 6.76
CA ALA A 26 5.93 2.47 6.00
C ALA A 26 5.24 3.84 5.94
N LEU A 27 4.77 4.19 4.77
CA LEU A 27 3.98 5.40 4.51
C LEU A 27 2.62 4.94 4.00
N THR A 28 1.56 5.16 4.80
CA THR A 28 0.22 4.67 4.50
C THR A 28 -0.78 5.81 4.54
N SER A 29 -2.00 5.59 4.03
CA SER A 29 -3.06 6.58 4.07
C SER A 29 -4.04 6.31 5.21
N UNK A 30 -4.20 7.07 6.01
CA UNK A 30 -4.99 7.05 7.07
C UNK A 30 -6.23 7.79 6.91
N LEU A 31 -6.61 8.22 5.64
CA LEU A 31 -7.80 9.06 5.40
C LEU A 31 -9.11 8.36 5.68
N ASN A 32 -9.21 7.10 5.30
CA ASN A 32 -10.45 6.32 5.38
C ASN A 32 -10.58 5.59 6.71
N UNK A 33 -11.09 6.07 7.73
CA UNK A 33 -11.26 5.58 8.88
C UNK A 33 -12.35 4.68 8.75
N ARG A 34 -12.43 3.60 9.22
CA ARG A 34 -13.47 2.58 9.14
C ARG A 34 -14.11 2.24 10.46
N ASP A 35 -13.34 2.35 11.52
CA ASP A 35 -13.84 2.17 12.87
C ASP A 35 -13.09 3.09 13.82
N ILE A 36 -13.73 3.49 14.93
CA ILE A 36 -13.13 4.45 15.85
C ILE A 36 -13.52 4.11 17.28
N ILE A 37 -12.55 4.14 18.17
CA ILE A 37 -12.77 3.96 19.61
C ILE A 37 -12.08 5.10 20.37
N SER A 38 -12.75 5.55 21.44
CA SER A 38 -12.26 6.58 22.33
C SER A 38 -12.00 5.98 23.71
N THR A 39 -10.85 6.31 24.27
CA THR A 39 -10.48 5.93 25.64
C THR A 39 -10.17 7.17 26.46
N UNK A 40 -9.87 6.93 27.40
CA UNK A 40 -9.54 7.96 28.24
C UNK A 40 -8.31 8.66 27.91
N GLU A 41 -7.41 7.90 27.38
CA GLU A 41 -6.09 8.43 27.07
C GLU A 41 -5.92 8.90 25.62
N ALA A 42 -6.59 8.25 24.68
CA ALA A 42 -6.38 8.46 23.26
C ALA A 42 -7.61 8.07 22.45
N ILE A 43 -7.66 8.53 21.21
CA ILE A 43 -8.58 8.07 20.20
C ILE A 43 -7.79 7.15 19.27
N TYR A 44 -8.36 6.00 18.95
CA TYR A 44 -7.78 5.06 17.98
C TYR A 44 -8.74 4.89 16.82
N ALA A 45 -8.23 5.03 15.62
CA ALA A 45 -9.02 4.84 14.39
C ALA A 45 -8.39 3.73 13.55
N ALA A 46 -9.20 2.74 13.20
CA ALA A 46 -8.82 1.71 12.24
C ALA A 46 -9.02 2.28 10.83
N SER A 47 -8.01 2.13 9.99
CA SER A 47 -8.04 2.67 8.63
C SER A 47 -7.54 1.65 7.62
N GLY A 48 -7.56 2.02 6.34
CA GLY A 48 -6.93 1.24 5.28
C GLY A 48 -5.40 1.29 5.32
N GLY A 49 -4.82 2.14 6.17
CA GLY A 49 -3.37 2.31 6.32
C GLY A 49 -2.85 1.99 7.72
N GLY A 50 -3.60 1.26 8.53
CA GLY A 50 -3.19 0.89 9.89
C GLY A 50 -4.01 1.61 10.95
N ILE A 51 -3.45 1.72 12.16
CA ILE A 51 -4.09 2.42 13.27
C ILE A 51 -3.58 3.85 13.33
N LEU A 52 -4.51 4.80 13.37
CA LEU A 52 -4.20 6.19 13.69
C LEU A 52 -4.51 6.42 15.16
N GLU A 53 -3.51 6.82 15.94
CA GLU A 53 -3.69 7.22 17.33
C GLU A 53 -3.66 8.74 17.43
N ILE A 54 -4.63 9.34 18.13
CA ILE A 54 -4.66 10.76 18.46
C ILE A 54 -4.62 10.89 19.98
N LYS A 55 -3.53 11.47 20.49
CA LYS A 55 -3.29 11.67 21.93
C LYS A 55 -2.84 13.10 22.17
N UNK A 56 -3.69 13.68 22.85
CA UNK A 56 -3.45 15.03 23.06
C UNK A 56 -3.53 15.83 21.76
N ASN A 57 -2.97 16.11 21.06
CA ASN A 57 -2.83 16.76 19.75
C ASN A 57 -1.66 16.20 18.95
N GLN A 58 -1.18 15.06 19.34
CA GLN A 58 -0.16 14.32 18.62
C GLN A 58 -0.80 13.16 17.87
N TYR A 59 -0.27 12.88 16.68
CA TYR A 59 -0.76 11.83 15.80
C TYR A 59 0.35 10.78 15.64
N SER A 60 0.01 9.52 15.85
CA SER A 60 0.93 8.39 15.65
C SER A 60 0.25 7.35 14.76
N THR A 61 1.03 6.71 13.92
CA THR A 61 0.53 5.67 13.02
C THR A 61 1.21 4.34 13.34
N TYR A 62 0.43 3.28 13.43
CA TYR A 62 0.92 1.92 13.65
C TYR A 62 0.62 1.08 12.42
N THR A 63 1.65 0.39 11.93
CA THR A 63 1.60 -0.39 10.69
C THR A 63 2.29 -1.74 10.90
N THR A 64 2.59 -2.43 9.82
CA THR A 64 3.37 -3.67 9.85
C THR A 64 4.77 -3.47 10.47
N ILE A 65 5.33 -2.27 10.36
CA ILE A 65 6.61 -1.94 10.99
C ILE A 65 6.53 -2.05 12.53
N ASN A 66 5.35 -1.78 13.07
CA ASN A 66 5.08 -1.79 14.51
C ASN A 66 4.52 -3.13 15.00
N GLY A 67 4.47 -4.15 14.13
CA GLY A 67 4.02 -5.47 14.50
C GLY A 67 2.56 -5.79 14.22
N LEU A 68 1.88 -4.96 13.41
CA LEU A 68 0.54 -5.32 12.93
C LEU A 68 0.61 -6.42 11.84
N UNK A 69 -0.35 -7.21 11.85
CA UNK A 69 -0.53 -8.20 10.98
C UNK A 69 -0.79 -7.79 9.62
N GLY A 70 -1.39 -6.70 9.39
CA GLY A 70 -1.67 -5.99 8.16
C GLY A 70 -2.11 -4.55 8.44
N VAL A 71 -2.21 -3.73 7.42
CA VAL A 71 -2.62 -2.33 7.58
C VAL A 71 -4.06 -2.07 7.13
N ASN A 72 -4.66 -2.97 6.38
CA ASN A 72 -6.02 -2.78 5.87
C ASN A 72 -7.03 -3.25 6.93
N LEU A 73 -7.31 -2.37 7.87
CA LEU A 73 -8.12 -2.67 9.06
C LEU A 73 -9.60 -2.40 8.80
N SER A 74 -10.46 -3.21 9.39
CA SER A 74 -11.91 -3.12 9.20
C SER A 74 -12.67 -2.77 10.48
N CYS A 75 -12.21 -3.22 11.64
CA CYS A 75 -12.89 -3.02 12.91
C CYS A 75 -11.92 -3.11 14.08
N MET A 76 -12.34 -2.61 15.23
CA MET A 76 -11.47 -2.50 16.38
C MET A 76 -12.29 -2.45 17.69
N ALA A 77 -11.71 -2.96 18.73
CA ALA A 77 -12.31 -2.89 20.10
C ALA A 77 -11.23 -2.91 21.19
N UNK A 78 -11.30 -2.42 22.37
CA UNK A 78 -10.41 -2.40 23.39
C UNK A 78 -10.86 -3.37 24.38
N ASP A 79 -10.04 -4.20 24.99
CA ASP A 79 -10.36 -5.15 26.05
C ASP A 79 -10.13 -4.57 27.45
N HIS A 80 -10.46 -5.37 28.47
CA HIS A 80 -10.33 -4.94 29.88
C HIS A 80 -8.88 -4.69 30.32
N GLN A 81 -7.90 -5.13 29.54
CA GLN A 81 -6.48 -4.88 29.79
C GLN A 81 -5.92 -3.74 28.92
N SER A 82 -6.79 -3.03 28.22
CA SER A 82 -6.45 -1.93 27.32
C SER A 82 -5.69 -2.38 26.06
N ASN A 83 -5.76 -3.66 25.71
CA ASN A 83 -5.24 -4.13 24.43
C ASN A 83 -6.25 -3.85 23.32
N LEU A 84 -5.77 -3.58 22.14
CA LEU A 84 -6.62 -3.40 20.96
C LEU A 84 -6.85 -4.76 20.28
N TRP A 85 -8.10 -5.09 20.11
CA TRP A 85 -8.53 -6.18 19.23
C TRP A 85 -8.74 -5.56 17.86
N ILE A 86 -8.09 -6.11 16.84
CA ILE A 86 -8.00 -5.52 15.51
C ILE A 86 -8.43 -6.56 14.50
N GLY A 87 -9.40 -6.23 13.65
CA GLY A 87 -9.80 -7.02 12.52
C GLY A 87 -9.34 -6.40 11.21
N GLY A 88 -8.97 -7.24 10.28
CA GLY A 88 -8.55 -6.77 8.96
C GLY A 88 -9.18 -7.51 7.79
N UNK A 89 -8.99 -6.83 6.66
CA UNK A 89 -9.59 -7.27 5.50
C UNK A 89 -8.66 -7.83 4.50
N SER A 90 -7.86 -7.60 3.97
CA SER A 90 -7.00 -7.89 2.80
C SER A 90 -5.51 -7.79 3.19
N PRO A 91 -4.60 -8.61 2.62
CA PRO A 91 -4.83 -9.63 1.57
C PRO A 91 -5.52 -10.89 2.08
N PHE A 92 -5.47 -11.10 3.38
CA PHE A 92 -6.18 -12.18 4.07
C PHE A 92 -6.83 -11.56 5.30
N GLY A 93 -8.03 -12.00 5.65
CA GLY A 93 -8.68 -11.60 6.89
C GLY A 93 -7.85 -12.05 8.08
N PHE A 94 -7.75 -11.21 9.09
CA PHE A 94 -7.00 -11.54 10.30
C PHE A 94 -7.66 -10.92 11.52
N LEU A 95 -7.43 -11.54 12.67
CA LEU A 95 -7.77 -11.01 13.98
C LEU A 95 -6.49 -10.94 14.78
N GLN A 96 -6.24 -9.80 15.43
CA GLN A 96 -5.03 -9.59 16.22
C GLN A 96 -5.38 -8.92 17.54
N VAL A 97 -4.79 -9.39 18.63
CA VAL A 97 -4.81 -8.72 19.93
C VAL A 97 -3.45 -8.04 20.10
N TYR A 98 -3.46 -6.74 20.27
CA TYR A 98 -2.25 -5.92 20.13
C TYR A 98 -2.08 -4.99 21.35
N ASP A 99 -0.91 -5.08 21.99
CA ASP A 99 -0.51 -4.16 23.06
C ASP A 99 0.11 -2.92 22.42
N ILE A 100 -0.66 -1.85 22.35
CA ILE A 100 -0.24 -0.63 21.69
C ILE A 100 0.84 0.12 22.49
N GLN A 101 0.92 -0.10 23.80
CA GLN A 101 1.93 0.54 24.64
C GLN A 101 3.31 -0.07 24.42
N LYS A 102 3.34 -1.36 24.13
CA LYS A 102 4.60 -2.05 23.90
C LYS A 102 4.97 -2.23 22.42
N UNK A 103 3.86 -2.00 21.50
CA UNK A 103 4.03 -2.20 20.18
C UNK A 103 4.27 -3.58 19.84
N GLU A 104 3.55 -4.49 20.53
CA GLU A 104 3.72 -5.92 20.21
C GLU A 104 2.41 -6.69 20.09
N SER A 105 2.42 -7.73 19.27
CA SER A 105 1.29 -8.63 19.08
C SER A 105 1.21 -9.62 20.25
N ILE A 106 0.08 -9.65 20.97
CA ILE A 106 -0.16 -10.61 22.04
C ILE A 106 -0.65 -11.93 21.45
N ALA A 107 -1.56 -11.86 20.47
CA ALA A 107 -2.15 -13.02 19.80
C ALA A 107 -2.66 -12.64 18.41
N SER A 108 -2.68 -13.65 17.57
CA SER A 108 -3.27 -13.46 16.23
C SER A 108 -3.88 -14.74 15.68
N UNK A 109 -4.83 -14.51 14.84
CA UNK A 109 -5.46 -15.61 14.29
C UNK A 109 -5.90 -15.27 12.92
N ASP A 110 -5.75 -16.15 12.00
CA ASP A 110 -6.32 -15.94 10.65
C ASP A 110 -7.49 -16.89 10.35
N PHE A 111 -7.47 -18.11 10.83
CA PHE A 111 -8.55 -19.10 10.64
C PHE A 111 -9.01 -19.23 9.16
N GLY A 112 -8.22 -18.82 8.18
CA GLY A 112 -8.67 -18.75 6.80
C GLY A 112 -9.74 -17.69 6.56
N LEU A 113 -9.75 -16.62 7.34
CA LEU A 113 -10.76 -15.54 7.25
C LEU A 113 -10.60 -14.71 5.97
N THR A 114 -11.73 -14.27 5.45
CA THR A 114 -11.76 -13.23 4.40
C THR A 114 -11.71 -11.84 5.04
N SER A 115 -12.48 -11.62 6.11
CA SER A 115 -12.48 -10.34 6.84
C SER A 115 -13.09 -10.43 8.24
N UNK A 116 -12.90 -9.68 9.12
CA UNK A 116 -13.43 -9.45 10.27
C UNK A 116 -14.38 -8.39 10.07
N ILE A 117 -15.52 -8.36 10.45
CA ILE A 117 -16.58 -7.36 10.23
C ILE A 117 -16.80 -6.51 11.48
N ASP A 118 -16.91 -7.12 12.66
CA ASP A 118 -17.13 -6.41 13.92
C ASP A 118 -16.54 -7.20 15.10
N ILE A 119 -16.12 -6.50 16.13
CA ILE A 119 -15.58 -7.08 17.37
C ILE A 119 -16.28 -6.44 18.55
N GLN A 120 -16.86 -7.25 19.42
CA GLN A 120 -17.51 -6.75 20.63
C GLN A 120 -16.98 -7.51 21.85
N LEU A 121 -16.63 -6.74 22.88
CA LEU A 121 -16.10 -7.26 24.15
C LEU A 121 -17.10 -7.01 25.26
N ASN A 122 -17.47 -8.08 25.95
CA ASN A 122 -18.33 -8.05 27.13
C ASN A 122 -17.61 -8.72 28.29
N GLY A 123 -16.90 -7.91 29.06
CA GLY A 123 -16.09 -8.40 30.19
C GLY A 123 -15.01 -9.37 29.76
N MET A 124 -15.16 -10.63 30.15
CA MET A 124 -14.19 -11.70 29.85
C MET A 124 -14.57 -12.52 28.62
N THR A 125 -15.52 -12.03 27.79
CA THR A 125 -15.94 -12.67 26.55
C THR A 125 -15.75 -11.72 25.41
N ALA A 126 -15.15 -12.22 24.33
CA ALA A 126 -15.02 -11.48 23.06
C ALA A 126 -15.78 -12.22 21.98
N TRP A 127 -16.55 -11.47 21.23
CA TRP A 127 -17.30 -11.96 20.09
C TRP A 127 -16.78 -11.26 18.84
N VAL A 128 -16.56 -12.03 17.79
CA VAL A 128 -16.03 -11.51 16.54
C VAL A 128 -16.95 -11.95 15.39
N LEU A 129 -17.53 -10.99 14.70
CA LEU A 129 -18.29 -11.25 13.46
C LEU A 129 -17.30 -11.33 12.31
N PHE A 130 -17.29 -12.45 11.63
CA PHE A 130 -16.30 -12.74 10.59
C PHE A 130 -16.95 -13.20 9.29
N GLN A 131 -16.20 -13.06 8.21
CA GLN A 131 -16.51 -13.65 6.92
C GLN A 131 -15.41 -14.64 6.53
N GLN A 132 -15.80 -15.80 6.02
CA GLN A 132 -14.91 -16.83 5.50
C GLN A 132 -15.46 -17.33 4.16
N GLY A 133 -14.89 -16.84 3.08
CA GLY A 133 -15.44 -17.05 1.75
C GLY A 133 -16.82 -16.41 1.62
N VAL A 134 -17.85 -17.22 1.44
CA VAL A 134 -19.24 -16.75 1.38
C VAL A 134 -19.96 -16.86 2.74
N ASP A 135 -19.38 -17.56 3.70
CA ASP A 135 -20.02 -17.79 5.01
C ASP A 135 -19.72 -16.64 5.96
N ILE A 136 -20.74 -16.20 6.70
CA ILE A 136 -20.62 -15.19 7.74
C ILE A 136 -21.03 -15.84 9.07
N GLY A 137 -20.28 -15.58 10.15
CA GLY A 137 -20.52 -16.19 11.46
C GLY A 137 -19.85 -15.44 12.58
N LEU A 138 -19.97 -16.03 13.81
CA LEU A 138 -19.39 -15.45 15.03
C LEU A 138 -18.30 -16.35 15.62
N UNK A 139 -17.16 -15.86 16.04
CA UNK A 139 -16.15 -16.49 16.69
C UNK A 139 -16.31 -16.09 18.07
N LYS A 140 -16.18 -16.95 19.08
CA LYS A 140 -16.23 -16.67 20.52
C LYS A 140 -14.90 -16.96 21.18
N PHE A 141 -14.45 -16.02 22.02
CA PHE A 141 -13.24 -16.14 22.83
C PHE A 141 -13.59 -15.87 24.30
N ILE A 142 -12.88 -16.53 25.21
CA ILE A 142 -13.04 -16.31 26.66
C ILE A 142 -11.66 -16.07 27.27
N PHE A 143 -11.63 -15.16 28.23
CA PHE A 143 -10.40 -14.83 28.97
C PHE A 143 -10.28 -15.67 30.24
N UNK A 144 -9.32 -16.32 30.17
CA UNK A 144 -9.01 -17.11 31.25
C UNK A 144 -7.78 -16.57 31.88
N ASP A 145 -6.58 -16.74 31.64
CA ASP A 145 -5.24 -16.14 31.84
C ASP A 145 -4.69 -15.49 30.56
N UNK A 146 -5.19 -15.93 29.38
CA UNK A 146 -5.04 -15.49 28.09
C UNK A 146 -6.33 -15.59 27.47
N TRP A 147 -6.40 -14.90 26.37
CA TRP A 147 -7.59 -15.07 25.53
C TRP A 147 -7.56 -16.40 24.79
N GLN A 148 -8.62 -17.14 24.88
CA GLN A 148 -8.72 -18.48 24.31
C GLN A 148 -9.91 -18.59 23.38
N TYR A 149 -9.67 -19.07 22.16
CA TYR A 149 -10.73 -19.43 21.22
C TYR A 149 -11.60 -20.52 21.82
N ARG A 150 -12.90 -20.34 21.77
CA ARG A 150 -13.86 -21.34 22.27
C ARG A 150 -14.57 -22.03 21.13
N ASP A 151 -15.18 -21.27 20.23
CA ASP A 151 -15.98 -21.88 19.17
C ASP A 151 -16.30 -20.88 18.07
N SER A 152 -16.86 -21.42 16.95
CA SER A 152 -17.41 -20.61 15.84
C SER A 152 -18.82 -21.07 15.49
N TYR A 153 -19.65 -20.12 15.12
CA TYR A 153 -21.06 -20.30 14.85
C TYR A 153 -21.36 -19.66 13.50
N ASN A 154 -21.54 -20.51 12.46
CA ASN A 154 -21.85 -20.05 11.11
C ASN A 154 -23.06 -20.80 10.52
N ASN A 155 -23.82 -21.55 11.35
CA ASN A 155 -25.00 -22.34 10.97
C ASN A 155 -26.30 -21.61 11.31
N UNK A 156 -26.43 -20.42 11.00
CA UNK A 156 -27.61 -19.72 11.22
C UNK A 156 -28.70 -20.34 10.40
N PRO A 157 -29.87 -20.40 10.94
CA PRO A 157 -30.98 -20.96 10.15
C PRO A 157 -31.25 -20.24 8.81
N UNK A 158 -31.44 -20.92 7.92
CA UNK A 158 -31.66 -20.43 6.64
C UNK A 158 -32.88 -19.59 6.57
N GLY A 159 -32.94 -18.71 5.71
CA GLY A 159 -34.09 -17.88 5.37
C GLY A 159 -34.00 -16.43 5.86
N UNK A 160 -33.13 -16.19 6.72
CA UNK A 160 -32.97 -14.92 7.14
C UNK A 160 -32.02 -14.10 6.39
N GLY A 161 -31.24 -14.65 5.54
CA GLY A 161 -30.21 -13.96 4.77
C GLY A 161 -28.86 -13.94 5.46
N ASP A 162 -28.02 -12.96 5.09
CA ASP A 162 -26.68 -12.77 5.69
C ASP A 162 -26.78 -12.04 7.03
N ILE A 163 -25.76 -12.25 7.87
CA ILE A 163 -25.62 -11.53 9.15
C ILE A 163 -24.98 -10.16 8.85
N ASN A 164 -25.63 -9.09 9.26
CA ASN A 164 -25.13 -7.72 9.07
C ASN A 164 -24.49 -7.19 10.36
N CYS A 165 -25.02 -7.55 11.50
CA CYS A 165 -24.59 -7.00 12.80
C CYS A 165 -25.01 -7.94 13.92
N PHE A 166 -24.46 -7.71 15.11
CA PHE A 166 -24.81 -8.51 16.29
C PHE A 166 -24.64 -7.70 17.56
N THR A 167 -25.22 -8.22 18.63
CA THR A 167 -24.92 -7.79 20.00
C THR A 167 -25.17 -8.94 20.96
N SER A 168 -24.65 -8.85 22.17
CA SER A 168 -24.87 -9.88 23.19
C SER A 168 -25.02 -9.25 24.57
N ASN A 169 -25.72 -9.96 25.42
CA ASN A 169 -25.68 -9.73 26.90
C ASN A 169 -25.13 -10.99 27.56
N ASP A 170 -25.27 -11.10 28.86
CA ASP A 170 -24.69 -12.22 29.63
C ASP A 170 -25.35 -13.58 29.32
N SER A 171 -26.55 -13.58 28.73
CA SER A 171 -27.33 -14.82 28.49
C SER A 171 -27.64 -15.10 27.02
N MET A 172 -27.69 -14.08 26.18
CA MET A 172 -28.16 -14.22 24.80
C MET A 172 -27.26 -13.49 23.80
N VAL A 173 -27.23 -14.05 22.60
CA VAL A 173 -26.69 -13.37 21.39
C VAL A 173 -27.87 -13.03 20.49
N PHE A 174 -27.83 -11.82 19.94
CA PHE A 174 -28.79 -11.31 18.97
C PHE A 174 -28.06 -10.99 17.68
N ILE A 175 -28.55 -11.49 16.56
CA ILE A 175 -27.97 -11.19 15.25
C ILE A 175 -28.99 -10.53 14.33
N GLY A 176 -28.59 -9.40 13.76
CA GLY A 176 -29.38 -8.68 12.75
C GLY A 176 -29.01 -9.18 11.38
N MET A 177 -30.02 -9.47 10.59
CA MET A 177 -29.88 -10.11 9.29
C MET A 177 -30.57 -9.29 8.18
N ASN A 178 -30.39 -9.73 6.95
CA ASN A 178 -31.06 -9.06 5.82
C ASN A 178 -32.59 -9.08 5.96
N ASN A 179 -33.15 -9.98 6.75
CA ASN A 179 -34.59 -10.17 6.87
C ASN A 179 -35.03 -10.52 8.30
N GLY A 180 -34.63 -9.72 9.20
CA GLY A 180 -35.05 -9.81 10.62
C GLY A 180 -33.97 -10.13 11.66
N UNK A 181 -34.15 -10.52 12.92
CA UNK A 181 -33.26 -10.74 13.92
C UNK A 181 -33.39 -12.13 14.35
N LEU A 182 -32.44 -12.75 14.62
CA LEU A 182 -32.36 -14.05 15.29
C LEU A 182 -31.73 -13.91 16.67
N SER A 183 -32.06 -14.86 17.56
CA SER A 183 -31.40 -14.94 18.86
C SER A 183 -31.10 -16.37 19.26
N ALA A 184 -30.10 -16.55 20.10
CA ALA A 184 -29.77 -17.82 20.73
C ALA A 184 -29.33 -17.61 22.19
N ASN A 185 -29.58 -18.56 23.03
CA ASN A 185 -29.09 -18.56 24.43
C ASN A 185 -27.63 -19.03 24.42
N ILE A 186 -26.75 -18.30 25.09
CA ILE A 186 -25.31 -18.59 25.16
C ILE A 186 -25.01 -19.93 25.85
N SER A 187 -25.93 -20.43 26.74
CA SER A 187 -25.76 -21.71 27.42
C SER A 187 -26.14 -22.89 26.52
N ASP A 188 -26.84 -22.68 25.43
CA ASP A 188 -27.27 -23.74 24.53
C ASP A 188 -26.18 -24.06 23.48
N ASN A 189 -26.37 -25.17 22.77
CA ASN A 189 -25.47 -25.53 21.68
C ASN A 189 -25.79 -24.65 20.45
N MET A 190 -25.13 -23.50 20.35
CA MET A 190 -25.37 -22.53 19.26
C MET A 190 -24.93 -23.04 17.87
N LYS A 191 -24.27 -24.21 17.80
CA LYS A 191 -23.97 -24.86 16.49
C LYS A 191 -25.18 -25.56 15.91
N ASP A 192 -26.16 -25.84 16.72
CA ASP A 192 -27.42 -26.44 16.31
C ASP A 192 -28.35 -25.33 15.80
N PRO A 193 -28.74 -25.34 14.53
CA PRO A 193 -29.65 -24.31 14.02
C PRO A 193 -30.98 -24.24 14.75
N ASP A 194 -31.43 -25.35 15.34
CA ASP A 194 -32.70 -25.40 16.09
C ASP A 194 -32.66 -24.61 17.40
N ASN A 195 -31.48 -24.22 17.87
CA ASN A 195 -31.31 -23.37 19.06
C ASN A 195 -31.30 -21.86 18.71
N TRP A 196 -31.40 -21.51 17.44
CA TRP A 196 -31.62 -20.15 17.00
C TRP A 196 -33.09 -19.95 16.67
N SER A 197 -33.67 -18.87 17.12
CA SER A 197 -35.07 -18.56 16.86
C SER A 197 -35.24 -17.14 16.33
N GLU A 198 -36.30 -16.97 15.53
CA GLU A 198 -36.69 -15.64 15.04
C GLU A 198 -37.12 -14.82 16.26
N PHE A 199 -36.35 -13.76 16.56
CA PHE A 199 -36.52 -13.04 17.81
C PHE A 199 -37.75 -12.12 17.82
N ILE A 200 -38.04 -11.45 16.71
CA ILE A 200 -39.24 -10.63 16.52
C ILE A 200 -40.00 -11.20 15.32
N PRO A 201 -40.90 -12.18 15.54
CA PRO A 201 -41.56 -12.83 14.41
C PRO A 201 -42.33 -11.89 13.52
N GLY A 202 -42.07 -11.96 12.23
CA GLY A 202 -42.73 -11.13 11.21
C GLY A 202 -42.04 -9.81 10.93
N LEU A 203 -40.92 -9.55 11.54
CA LEU A 203 -40.12 -8.36 11.20
C LEU A 203 -39.31 -8.63 9.92
N UNK A 204 -39.68 -8.32 9.03
CA UNK A 204 -39.15 -8.55 7.79
C UNK A 204 -38.37 -7.43 7.30
N GLN A 205 -37.57 -6.88 7.96
CA GLN A 205 -36.73 -5.71 7.58
C GLN A 205 -35.24 -6.05 7.73
N GLU A 206 -34.42 -5.45 6.91
CA GLU A 206 -32.96 -5.52 7.05
C GLU A 206 -32.53 -4.78 8.30
N ILE A 207 -31.83 -5.48 9.20
CA ILE A 207 -31.27 -4.89 10.43
C ILE A 207 -29.85 -4.40 10.09
N THR A 208 -29.62 -3.11 10.20
CA THR A 208 -28.37 -2.46 9.77
C THR A 208 -27.41 -2.27 10.95
N SER A 209 -27.91 -2.09 12.18
CA SER A 209 -27.11 -2.12 13.40
C SER A 209 -27.98 -2.47 14.62
N ILE A 210 -27.36 -2.98 15.69
CA ILE A 210 -28.06 -3.49 16.86
C ILE A 210 -27.20 -3.35 18.10
N LYS A 211 -27.82 -2.92 19.21
CA LYS A 211 -27.12 -2.73 20.50
C LYS A 211 -28.00 -3.09 21.69
N UNK A 212 -27.66 -3.56 22.68
CA UNK A 212 -28.31 -3.86 23.84
C UNK A 212 -28.12 -2.72 24.76
N ASN A 213 -28.99 -2.25 25.31
CA ASN A 213 -29.06 -1.18 26.34
C ASN A 213 -29.86 -1.62 27.56
N GLU A 214 -29.20 -2.14 28.53
CA GLU A 214 -29.85 -2.70 29.75
C GLU A 214 -31.03 -3.63 29.38
N UNK A 215 -32.17 -3.23 29.50
CA UNK A 215 -33.35 -3.91 29.26
C UNK A 215 -33.95 -3.67 27.92
N UNK A 216 -33.25 -2.89 27.03
CA UNK A 216 -33.77 -2.62 25.78
C UNK A 216 -32.86 -3.13 24.73
N LEU A 217 -33.37 -3.71 23.70
CA LEU A 217 -32.65 -4.02 22.46
C LEU A 217 -32.99 -2.93 21.45
N VAL A 218 -32.01 -2.16 21.05
CA VAL A 218 -32.19 -1.04 20.14
C VAL A 218 -31.58 -1.39 18.80
N PHE A 219 -32.27 -1.15 17.69
CA PHE A 219 -31.74 -1.50 16.37
C PHE A 219 -32.24 -0.54 15.29
N THR A 220 -31.45 -0.42 14.24
CA THR A 220 -31.78 0.37 13.05
C THR A 220 -32.13 -0.53 11.87
N THR A 221 -33.01 -0.02 11.01
CA THR A 221 -33.38 -0.63 9.74
C THR A 221 -33.37 0.43 8.65
N ASN A 222 -33.62 0.05 7.48
CA ASN A 222 -33.79 1.02 6.37
C ASN A 222 -34.97 1.98 6.58
N UNK A 223 -35.66 1.54 7.54
CA UNK A 223 -36.80 2.35 7.69
C UNK A 223 -36.78 3.17 8.89
N GLY A 224 -35.99 2.90 9.80
CA GLY A 224 -36.04 3.66 11.04
C GLY A 224 -35.30 3.06 12.22
N LEU A 225 -35.57 3.57 13.39
CA LEU A 225 -34.99 3.18 14.66
C LEU A 225 -36.07 2.51 15.53
N PHE A 226 -35.74 1.40 16.12
CA PHE A 226 -36.66 0.58 16.91
C PHE A 226 -36.09 0.24 18.27
N GLU A 227 -36.96 0.17 19.27
CA GLU A 227 -36.62 -0.25 20.60
C GLU A 227 -37.49 -1.44 20.98
N TYR A 228 -36.90 -2.52 21.43
CA TYR A 228 -37.61 -3.70 21.89
C TYR A 228 -37.33 -3.92 23.38
N ASP A 229 -38.40 -3.88 24.16
CA ASP A 229 -38.35 -4.15 25.63
C ASP A 229 -38.20 -5.67 25.84
N LEU A 230 -37.11 -6.04 26.33
CA LEU A 230 -36.78 -7.46 26.58
C LEU A 230 -37.60 -8.13 27.70
N UNK A 231 -38.02 -7.29 28.37
CA UNK A 231 -38.76 -7.81 29.47
C UNK A 231 -40.24 -7.98 29.19
N ASN A 232 -40.70 -6.94 28.55
CA ASN A 232 -42.16 -6.92 28.29
C ASN A 232 -42.56 -7.47 26.91
N UNK A 233 -41.45 -7.53 26.02
CA UNK A 233 -41.66 -8.02 24.77
C UNK A 233 -42.39 -7.10 23.89
N ILE A 234 -42.22 -5.88 24.03
CA ILE A 234 -42.93 -4.83 23.25
C ILE A 234 -41.95 -4.15 22.26
N LEU A 235 -42.34 -4.14 21.00
CA LEU A 235 -41.59 -3.44 19.93
C LEU A 235 -42.20 -2.04 19.77
N ASN A 236 -41.36 -1.02 19.89
CA ASN A 236 -41.72 0.38 19.65
C ASN A 236 -40.89 0.93 18.52
N GLU A 237 -41.58 1.50 17.52
CA GLU A 237 -40.90 2.30 16.49
C GLU A 237 -40.70 3.70 17.07
N ILE A 238 -39.51 4.22 16.95
CA ILE A 238 -39.17 5.55 17.48
C ILE A 238 -39.45 6.61 16.40
N GLU A 239 -40.37 7.50 16.68
CA GLU A 239 -40.79 8.58 15.76
C GLU A 239 -39.78 9.72 15.78
N PHE A 240 -39.59 10.34 14.63
CA PHE A 240 -38.71 11.48 14.42
C PHE A 240 -39.46 12.68 13.86
N SER A 241 -38.96 13.88 14.11
CA SER A 241 -39.46 15.12 13.54
C SER A 241 -39.07 15.31 12.07
N PHE A 242 -38.26 14.41 11.52
CA PHE A 242 -37.80 14.45 10.11
C PHE A 242 -37.93 13.04 9.49
N GLU A 243 -37.86 12.98 8.17
CA GLU A 243 -37.95 11.73 7.41
C GLU A 243 -36.60 11.07 7.30
N LEU A 244 -36.50 9.78 7.68
CA LEU A 244 -35.29 8.99 7.57
C LEU A 244 -35.28 8.22 6.25
N THR A 245 -34.18 8.16 5.67
CA THR A 245 -33.97 7.37 4.44
C THR A 245 -33.08 6.15 4.62
N UNK A 246 -32.49 5.97 5.77
CA UNK A 246 -31.67 4.88 6.10
C UNK A 246 -31.25 5.08 7.51
N ALA A 247 -31.03 4.15 8.14
CA ALA A 247 -30.45 4.27 9.48
C ALA A 247 -29.45 3.15 9.71
N LYS A 248 -28.27 3.51 10.17
CA LYS A 248 -27.16 2.57 10.45
C LYS A 248 -26.21 3.17 11.47
N ASN A 249 -25.17 2.41 11.85
CA ASN A 249 -24.10 2.85 12.76
C ASN A 249 -24.63 3.33 14.11
N LEU A 250 -25.51 2.52 14.73
CA LEU A 250 -26.14 2.88 16.01
C LEU A 250 -25.11 2.88 17.15
N ASN A 251 -25.13 3.94 17.94
CA ASN A 251 -24.42 4.02 19.22
C ASN A 251 -25.34 4.57 20.29
N ILE A 252 -25.10 4.19 21.55
CA ILE A 252 -25.93 4.56 22.69
C ILE A 252 -25.08 5.36 23.67
N SER A 253 -25.56 6.53 24.09
CA SER A 253 -24.91 7.39 25.08
C SER A 253 -25.88 7.80 26.17
N SER A 254 -25.39 8.50 27.18
CA SER A 254 -26.24 9.09 28.20
C SER A 254 -27.21 10.15 27.65
N GLU A 255 -26.93 10.70 26.48
CA GLU A 255 -27.79 11.73 25.82
C GLU A 255 -28.91 11.08 25.01
N GLY A 256 -28.76 9.84 24.58
CA GLY A 256 -29.73 9.15 23.75
C GLY A 256 -29.12 8.26 22.69
N TYR A 257 -29.83 8.06 21.61
CA TYR A 257 -29.43 7.19 20.51
C TYR A 257 -28.82 7.99 19.36
N TRP A 258 -27.59 7.71 19.05
CA TRP A 258 -26.87 8.27 17.91
C TRP A 258 -26.86 7.24 16.77
N PHE A 259 -27.08 7.71 15.55
CA PHE A 259 -27.04 6.87 14.35
C PHE A 259 -26.80 7.74 13.11
N SER A 260 -26.63 7.12 11.95
CA SER A 260 -26.40 7.86 10.70
C SER A 260 -27.25 7.27 9.56
N ASP A 261 -27.43 8.05 8.49
CA ASP A 261 -27.93 7.52 7.22
C ASP A 261 -26.81 7.28 6.19
N GLY A 262 -25.57 7.44 6.63
CA GLY A 262 -24.40 7.39 5.80
C GLY A 262 -23.81 8.76 5.48
N SER A 263 -24.64 9.81 5.47
CA SER A 263 -24.22 11.18 5.18
C SER A 263 -24.52 12.14 6.31
N ASN A 264 -25.54 11.84 7.09
CA ASN A 264 -25.97 12.73 8.19
C ASN A 264 -25.94 11.96 9.51
N PHE A 265 -25.65 12.67 10.57
CA PHE A 265 -25.78 12.16 11.93
C PHE A 265 -27.12 12.56 12.51
N TYR A 266 -27.65 11.67 13.33
CA TYR A 266 -28.89 11.89 14.06
C TYR A 266 -28.68 11.57 15.53
N LEU A 267 -29.21 12.43 16.40
CA LEU A 267 -29.36 12.15 17.82
C LEU A 267 -30.82 12.12 18.16
N LYS A 268 -31.32 11.07 18.74
CA LYS A 268 -32.64 10.95 19.36
C LYS A 268 -32.46 11.00 20.87
N SER A 269 -32.88 12.14 21.44
CA SER A 269 -32.81 12.30 22.90
C SER A 269 -34.21 12.58 23.47
N UNK A 270 -34.13 12.64 24.58
CA UNK A 270 -35.35 12.89 25.25
C UNK A 270 -35.79 14.29 25.11
N UNK A 271 -34.82 15.15 24.70
CA UNK A 271 -35.10 16.55 24.59
C UNK A 271 -35.53 16.97 23.22
N GLU A 272 -34.78 16.47 22.31
CA GLU A 272 -34.98 16.87 20.93
C GLU A 272 -34.32 15.90 19.93
N ASP A 273 -34.75 16.02 18.68
CA ASP A 273 -34.15 15.31 17.56
C ASP A 273 -33.17 16.26 16.84
N LEU A 274 -32.02 15.81 16.61
CA LEU A 274 -30.95 16.62 16.02
C LEU A 274 -30.40 16.01 14.71
N UNK A 275 -29.98 16.64 13.68
CA UNK A 275 -29.40 16.21 12.53
C UNK A 275 -28.25 17.04 12.29
N ILE A 276 -27.26 16.53 12.10
CA ILE A 276 -26.00 17.20 11.71
C ILE A 276 -25.56 16.77 10.31
N UNK A 277 -25.54 17.48 9.54
CA UNK A 277 -25.26 17.19 8.23
C UNK A 277 -23.82 17.09 8.05
N ASP A 278 -23.38 16.23 7.21
CA ASP A 278 -22.03 16.16 6.69
C ASP A 278 -22.02 15.78 5.20
N ARG A 279 -20.95 16.13 4.52
CA ARG A 279 -20.80 15.83 3.08
C ARG A 279 -19.98 14.55 2.82
N TYR A 280 -19.45 13.92 3.88
CA TYR A 280 -18.64 12.73 3.77
C TYR A 280 -19.36 11.53 4.36
N GLU A 281 -19.07 10.37 3.82
CA GLU A 281 -19.66 9.14 4.34
C GLU A 281 -19.17 8.85 5.76
N ILE A 282 -20.13 8.65 6.65
CA ILE A 282 -19.90 8.31 8.04
C ILE A 282 -19.73 6.80 8.14
N THR A 283 -18.58 6.36 8.64
CA THR A 283 -18.24 4.94 8.70
C THR A 283 -18.47 4.34 10.08
N SER A 284 -18.16 5.10 11.15
CA SER A 284 -18.36 4.66 12.55
C SER A 284 -18.33 5.88 13.45
N PHE A 285 -18.71 5.72 14.74
CA PHE A 285 -18.53 6.79 15.71
C PHE A 285 -18.49 6.25 17.14
N SER A 286 -18.00 7.11 18.02
CA SER A 286 -17.79 6.81 19.43
C SER A 286 -18.21 7.95 20.32
N UNK A 287 -18.73 7.73 21.30
CA UNK A 287 -19.29 8.68 22.16
C UNK A 287 -18.48 8.62 23.40
N UNK A 288 -17.75 9.46 23.60
CA UNK A 288 -17.02 9.62 24.82
C UNK A 288 -17.86 10.46 25.70
N SER A 289 -17.64 10.68 26.94
CA SER A 289 -18.54 11.35 27.88
C SER A 289 -18.97 12.79 27.50
N ASP A 290 -18.11 13.58 26.91
CA ASP A 290 -18.36 14.98 26.52
C ASP A 290 -18.08 15.24 25.06
N LYS A 291 -17.64 14.25 24.34
CA LYS A 291 -17.18 14.43 22.95
C LYS A 291 -17.73 13.33 22.09
N PHE A 292 -18.32 13.75 21.01
CA PHE A 292 -18.76 12.87 19.95
C PHE A 292 -17.70 12.89 18.85
N ILE A 293 -17.27 11.70 18.42
CA ILE A 293 -16.20 11.56 17.42
C ILE A 293 -16.67 10.57 16.38
N ALA A 294 -16.51 10.91 15.11
CA ALA A 294 -16.89 10.03 14.01
C ALA A 294 -15.73 9.79 13.06
N GLY A 295 -15.60 8.57 12.61
CA GLY A 295 -14.76 8.21 11.48
C GLY A 295 -15.53 8.49 10.19
N LEU A 296 -14.82 9.07 9.21
CA LEU A 296 -15.38 9.38 7.91
C LEU A 296 -14.61 8.59 6.83
N SER A 297 -15.21 8.48 5.67
CA SER A 297 -14.47 7.97 4.49
C SER A 297 -13.29 8.87 4.13
N SER A 298 -13.25 10.10 4.68
CA SER A 298 -12.12 11.02 4.52
C SER A 298 -11.94 11.85 5.79
N GLY A 299 -11.18 11.34 6.76
CA GLY A 299 -10.83 12.04 7.99
C GLY A 299 -11.66 11.68 9.21
N ILE A 300 -11.58 12.54 10.23
CA ILE A 300 -12.25 12.38 11.51
C ILE A 300 -13.03 13.65 11.83
N LEU A 301 -14.28 13.49 12.29
CA LEU A 301 -15.15 14.60 12.69
C LEU A 301 -15.25 14.62 14.22
N PHE A 302 -15.07 15.81 14.79
CA PHE A 302 -15.31 16.07 16.21
C PHE A 302 -16.56 16.89 16.38
N UNK A 303 -17.39 16.61 17.23
CA UNK A 303 -18.52 17.23 17.45
C UNK A 303 -18.48 17.67 18.86
N ASN A 304 -18.48 18.83 19.10
CA ASN A 304 -18.42 19.44 20.46
C ASN A 304 -19.70 20.20 20.83
N UNK A 305 -20.35 19.91 21.74
CA UNK A 305 -21.44 20.46 22.14
C UNK A 305 -21.06 21.79 22.57
N ILE A 306 -21.58 22.72 22.31
CA ILE A 306 -21.42 24.11 22.78
C ILE A 306 -22.43 24.47 23.82
N UNK A 307 -23.55 24.07 23.45
CA UNK A 307 -24.69 24.35 24.30
C UNK A 307 -25.66 23.22 24.12
N GLU A 308 -26.71 23.41 24.86
CA GLU A 308 -27.79 22.44 24.75
C GLU A 308 -28.45 22.57 23.37
N GLY A 309 -28.27 21.55 22.58
CA GLY A 309 -28.82 21.49 21.20
C GLY A 309 -27.93 22.06 20.09
N ASP A 310 -26.86 22.76 20.46
CA ASP A 310 -25.92 23.32 19.45
C ASP A 310 -24.57 22.61 19.45
N TYR A 311 -24.14 22.17 18.29
CA TYR A 311 -22.86 21.49 18.09
C TYR A 311 -22.01 22.22 17.06
N ILE A 312 -20.72 22.33 17.37
CA ILE A 312 -19.71 22.71 16.38
C ILE A 312 -19.03 21.42 15.88
N THR A 313 -18.96 21.30 14.58
CA THR A 313 -18.21 20.21 13.95
C THR A 313 -16.85 20.72 13.49
N ASP A 314 -15.82 19.97 13.78
CA ASP A 314 -14.45 20.24 13.33
C ASP A 314 -13.91 18.98 12.68
N ARG A 315 -13.62 19.05 11.39
CA ARG A 315 -13.09 17.92 10.63
C ARG A 315 -11.57 17.98 10.60
N VAL A 316 -10.97 16.92 11.03
CA VAL A 316 -9.50 16.78 11.04
C VAL A 316 -9.07 15.81 9.95
N LEU A 317 -8.16 16.26 9.10
CA LEU A 317 -7.52 15.43 8.09
C LEU A 317 -6.12 15.07 8.58
N PRO A 318 -5.81 13.79 8.75
CA PRO A 318 -4.43 13.44 9.06
C PRO A 318 -3.51 13.80 7.90
N ASN A 319 -2.28 14.19 8.19
CA ASN A 319 -1.29 14.48 7.16
C ASN A 319 -0.80 13.17 6.54
N THR A 320 -1.28 12.86 5.36
CA THR A 320 -1.22 11.52 4.79
C THR A 320 -1.29 11.61 3.26
N PRO A 321 -0.79 10.61 2.53
CA PRO A 321 -1.02 10.60 1.08
C PRO A 321 -2.50 10.38 0.75
N ILE A 322 -2.88 10.79 -0.45
CA ILE A 322 -4.26 10.68 -0.94
C ILE A 322 -4.76 9.23 -0.93
N THR A 323 -3.86 8.29 -1.15
CA THR A 323 -4.18 6.87 -1.21
C THR A 323 -3.02 6.03 -0.66
N GLY A 324 -3.32 4.87 -0.15
CA GLY A 324 -2.32 3.84 0.16
C GLY A 324 -1.89 3.04 -1.07
N SER A 325 -2.51 3.24 -2.22
CA SER A 325 -2.27 2.41 -3.41
C SER A 325 -1.73 3.21 -4.60
N UNK A 326 -0.62 3.84 -4.53
CA UNK A 326 0.00 4.51 -5.47
C UNK A 326 0.33 3.64 -6.54
N SER A 327 0.03 3.76 -7.77
CA SER A 327 0.27 2.94 -8.96
C SER A 327 1.66 3.14 -9.55
N ALA A 328 2.25 4.31 -9.34
CA ALA A 328 3.61 4.62 -9.77
C ALA A 328 4.25 5.58 -8.78
N ILE A 329 5.56 5.54 -8.64
CA ILE A 329 6.31 6.46 -7.78
C ILE A 329 7.57 6.93 -8.49
N THR A 330 8.09 8.09 -8.10
CA THR A 330 9.42 8.52 -8.49
C THR A 330 10.06 9.33 -7.36
N ILE A 331 11.37 9.21 -7.22
CA ILE A 331 12.16 9.98 -6.27
C ILE A 331 12.83 11.12 -7.07
N LEU A 332 12.52 12.34 -6.69
CA LEU A 332 13.09 13.51 -7.35
C LEU A 332 14.57 13.67 -6.99
N GLU A 333 15.30 14.39 -7.81
CA GLU A 333 16.72 14.68 -7.60
C GLU A 333 17.01 15.29 -6.22
N ASP A 334 16.04 15.99 -5.65
CA ASP A 334 16.16 16.59 -4.30
C ASP A 334 15.75 15.63 -3.17
N GLY A 335 15.35 14.41 -3.49
CA GLY A 335 15.00 13.37 -2.52
C GLY A 335 13.52 13.31 -2.15
N ARG A 336 12.67 14.18 -2.71
CA ARG A 336 11.24 14.11 -2.46
C ARG A 336 10.62 12.92 -3.19
N LEU A 337 9.68 12.27 -2.54
CA LEU A 337 8.89 11.20 -3.14
C LEU A 337 7.64 11.78 -3.80
N VAL A 338 7.39 11.38 -5.06
CA VAL A 338 6.14 11.66 -5.75
C VAL A 338 5.45 10.33 -6.03
N GLY A 339 4.20 10.19 -5.62
CA GLY A 339 3.39 9.01 -5.86
C GLY A 339 2.10 9.37 -6.57
N GLY A 340 1.74 8.54 -7.50
CA GLY A 340 0.53 8.78 -8.30
C GLY A 340 -0.59 7.77 -8.05
N UNK A 341 -1.69 8.21 -7.96
CA UNK A 341 -2.86 7.44 -7.91
C UNK A 341 -3.63 7.72 -9.13
N GLY A 342 -4.67 7.11 -9.43
CA GLY A 342 -5.56 7.35 -10.56
C GLY A 342 -6.24 8.72 -10.54
N HIS A 343 -6.42 9.31 -9.38
CA HIS A 343 -7.11 10.60 -9.22
C HIS A 343 -6.20 11.72 -8.75
N GLY A 344 -4.90 11.53 -8.76
CA GLY A 344 -4.01 12.61 -8.36
C GLY A 344 -2.61 12.15 -8.00
N ILE A 345 -1.87 13.09 -7.41
CA ILE A 345 -0.46 12.94 -7.03
C ILE A 345 -0.30 13.34 -5.58
N SER A 346 0.49 12.57 -4.83
CA SER A 346 0.91 12.89 -3.46
C SER A 346 2.41 13.10 -3.44
N ILE A 347 2.86 14.14 -2.76
CA ILE A 347 4.27 14.53 -2.68
C ILE A 347 4.72 14.55 -1.22
N UNK A 348 5.52 13.83 -0.85
CA UNK A 348 6.06 13.78 0.33
C UNK A 348 7.21 14.62 0.32
N ASN A 349 7.40 15.43 1.27
CA ASN A 349 8.58 16.30 1.47
C ASN A 349 9.14 16.11 2.87
N GLY A 350 9.60 15.40 3.47
CA GLY A 350 10.21 15.19 4.79
C GLY A 350 9.40 15.68 6.00
N PHE A 351 8.50 16.62 5.81
CA PHE A 351 7.67 17.19 6.87
C PHE A 351 6.21 16.76 6.78
N GLY A 352 5.80 16.31 5.63
CA GLY A 352 4.42 15.90 5.43
C GLY A 352 4.08 15.76 3.96
N TRP A 353 2.81 15.52 3.72
CA TRP A 353 2.27 15.27 2.40
C TRP A 353 1.55 16.48 1.85
N ARG A 354 1.70 16.69 0.56
CA ARG A 354 0.91 17.62 -0.23
C ARG A 354 0.22 16.82 -1.32
N ASN A 355 -1.08 17.01 -1.46
CA ASN A 355 -1.89 16.24 -2.41
C ASN A 355 -2.46 17.14 -3.51
N ILE A 356 -2.34 16.70 -4.76
CA ILE A 356 -2.88 17.38 -5.95
C ILE A 356 -3.86 16.40 -6.58
N LEU A 357 -5.16 16.69 -6.48
CA LEU A 357 -6.19 15.69 -6.79
C LEU A 357 -6.81 15.78 -8.17
N GLU A 358 -6.90 16.97 -8.74
CA GLU A 358 -7.53 17.14 -10.06
C GLU A 358 -6.93 18.31 -10.83
N ILE A 359 -6.93 18.18 -12.14
CA ILE A 359 -6.57 19.24 -13.07
C ILE A 359 -7.84 19.62 -13.82
N LYS A 360 -8.17 20.93 -13.87
CA LYS A 360 -9.33 21.45 -14.56
C LYS A 360 -8.93 22.41 -15.66
N THR A 361 -9.73 22.43 -16.68
CA THR A 361 -9.49 23.34 -17.82
C THR A 361 -10.70 24.25 -18.05
N UNK A 362 -10.39 25.36 -18.29
CA UNK A 362 -11.36 26.31 -18.68
C UNK A 362 -11.03 26.81 -20.06
N GLY A 363 -11.35 26.12 -20.98
CA GLY A 363 -10.84 26.33 -22.31
C GLY A 363 -9.43 25.79 -22.49
N SER A 364 -8.51 26.68 -22.78
CA SER A 364 -7.08 26.31 -22.82
C SER A 364 -6.32 26.49 -21.50
N UNK A 365 -6.88 26.99 -20.49
CA UNK A 365 -6.27 27.19 -19.36
C UNK A 365 -6.52 26.10 -18.52
N ILE A 366 -5.49 25.68 -18.19
CA ILE A 366 -5.50 24.64 -17.19
C ILE A 366 -5.56 25.29 -15.81
N ILE A 367 -6.59 24.94 -15.05
CA ILE A 367 -6.78 25.39 -13.66
C ILE A 367 -6.56 24.19 -12.76
N GLN A 368 -5.65 24.32 -11.86
CA GLN A 368 -5.36 23.25 -10.96
C GLN A 368 -6.04 23.38 -9.60
N UNK A 369 -6.37 22.53 -9.08
CA UNK A 369 -6.85 22.56 -7.91
C UNK A 369 -6.00 21.94 -7.08
N UNK A 370 -5.43 22.31 -6.59
CA UNK A 370 -4.76 21.86 -5.80
C UNK A 370 -5.49 21.80 -4.82
N TYR A 371 -5.48 20.95 -4.01
CA TYR A 371 -6.06 20.99 -2.71
C TYR A 371 -5.39 20.07 -1.69
N ASP A 372 -5.34 20.62 -0.51
CA ASP A 372 -5.05 19.83 0.65
C ASP A 372 -6.38 19.47 1.28
N UNK A 373 -6.74 18.57 0.57
CA UNK A 373 -7.77 18.03 1.16
C UNK A 373 -9.15 18.57 1.16
N ASP A 374 -9.32 19.57 1.37
CA ASP A 374 -10.68 19.86 1.81
C ASP A 374 -11.51 20.66 0.82
N PHE A 375 -10.96 21.00 -0.27
CA PHE A 375 -11.77 21.71 -1.22
C PHE A 375 -11.32 21.49 -2.64
N PHE A 376 -12.20 21.79 -3.51
CA PHE A 376 -12.10 21.58 -4.92
C PHE A 376 -12.33 22.93 -5.60
N ILE A 377 -11.43 23.34 -6.45
CA ILE A 377 -11.46 24.64 -7.09
C ILE A 377 -11.86 24.49 -8.56
N GLY A 378 -12.89 25.24 -8.98
CA GLY A 378 -13.29 25.35 -10.36
C GLY A 378 -14.43 24.42 -10.76
N ASP A 379 -15.15 24.82 -11.79
CA ASP A 379 -16.36 24.15 -12.27
C ASP A 379 -16.24 23.70 -13.73
N THR A 380 -15.03 23.69 -14.27
CA THR A 380 -14.81 23.37 -15.66
C THR A 380 -14.67 21.87 -15.88
N VAL A 381 -14.66 21.45 -17.14
CA VAL A 381 -14.47 20.06 -17.49
C VAL A 381 -13.12 19.58 -16.96
N PRO A 382 -13.12 18.60 -16.10
CA PRO A 382 -11.83 18.13 -15.59
C PRO A 382 -11.04 17.37 -16.64
N TYR A 383 -9.77 17.63 -16.68
CA TYR A 383 -8.79 16.64 -17.15
C TYR A 383 -8.21 16.03 -15.86
N ASP A 384 -8.59 14.85 -15.54
CA ASP A 384 -8.08 14.18 -14.35
C ASP A 384 -6.88 13.30 -14.72
N PHE A 385 -6.21 12.76 -13.71
CA PHE A 385 -5.09 11.86 -13.93
C PHE A 385 -5.54 10.48 -14.46
N GLY A 386 -6.81 10.36 -14.82
CA GLY A 386 -7.36 9.14 -15.37
C GLY A 386 -7.50 8.03 -14.34
N GLU A 387 -7.75 6.83 -14.81
CA GLU A 387 -7.95 5.69 -13.93
C GLU A 387 -6.63 5.18 -13.36
N TYR A 388 -5.50 5.48 -14.02
CA TYR A 388 -4.24 4.85 -13.66
C TYR A 388 -3.05 5.66 -14.16
N ILE A 389 -2.18 6.06 -13.24
CA ILE A 389 -0.86 6.59 -13.60
C ILE A 389 0.06 5.39 -13.76
N ALA A 390 0.51 5.16 -14.97
CA ALA A 390 1.30 3.98 -15.30
C ALA A 390 2.77 4.18 -14.97
N ASP A 391 3.26 5.42 -15.07
CA ASP A 391 4.67 5.72 -14.86
C ASP A 391 4.85 7.19 -14.47
N LEU A 392 5.88 7.47 -13.69
CA LEU A 392 6.27 8.81 -13.26
C LEU A 392 7.78 8.96 -13.43
N GLU A 393 8.19 10.04 -14.08
CA GLU A 393 9.61 10.36 -14.26
C GLU A 393 9.87 11.85 -14.07
N GLN A 394 11.00 12.19 -13.46
CA GLN A 394 11.46 13.59 -13.45
C GLN A 394 12.30 13.83 -14.70
N GLY A 395 11.91 14.80 -15.48
CA GLY A 395 12.67 15.19 -16.68
C GLY A 395 13.91 16.01 -16.35
N PRO A 396 14.84 16.13 -17.30
CA PRO A 396 16.03 16.98 -17.12
C PRO A 396 15.70 18.46 -16.92
N ASP A 397 14.47 18.86 -17.23
CA ASP A 397 13.96 20.22 -16.95
C ASP A 397 13.47 20.39 -15.50
N GLY A 398 13.51 19.33 -14.70
CA GLY A 398 13.05 19.32 -13.31
C GLY A 398 11.56 19.07 -13.14
N LEU A 399 10.80 19.01 -14.24
CA LEU A 399 9.36 18.77 -14.19
C LEU A 399 9.06 17.27 -14.04
N VAL A 400 7.90 16.96 -13.49
CA VAL A 400 7.44 15.57 -13.35
C VAL A 400 6.51 15.22 -14.51
N TYR A 401 6.85 14.16 -15.19
CA TYR A 401 6.11 13.62 -16.33
C TYR A 401 5.29 12.42 -15.84
N CYS A 402 3.98 12.44 -16.10
CA CYS A 402 3.04 11.40 -15.63
C CYS A 402 2.46 10.71 -16.86
N ALA A 403 2.83 9.46 -17.08
CA ALA A 403 2.23 8.64 -18.15
C ALA A 403 0.87 8.15 -17.68
N ILE A 404 -0.17 8.47 -18.43
CA ILE A 404 -1.55 8.15 -18.05
C ILE A 404 -2.04 6.98 -18.90
N ARG A 405 -2.42 5.90 -18.24
CA ARG A 405 -3.12 4.81 -18.90
C ARG A 405 -4.59 5.19 -18.99
N GLY A 406 -4.97 5.80 -20.09
CA GLY A 406 -6.32 6.21 -20.34
C GLY A 406 -7.24 5.07 -20.70
N SER A 407 -8.52 5.33 -20.69
CA SER A 407 -9.54 4.37 -21.04
C SER A 407 -10.65 5.00 -21.85
N ARG A 408 -11.47 4.16 -22.45
CA ARG A 408 -12.64 4.60 -23.19
C ARG A 408 -13.69 5.15 -22.22
N VAL A 409 -14.00 6.44 -22.38
CA VAL A 409 -15.04 7.09 -21.56
C VAL A 409 -16.34 7.09 -22.35
N TYR A 410 -17.30 6.29 -21.90
CA TYR A 410 -18.56 6.11 -22.63
C TYR A 410 -19.58 7.21 -22.36
N SER A 411 -19.56 7.85 -21.21
CA SER A 411 -20.68 8.66 -20.76
C SER A 411 -20.35 9.97 -20.06
N SER A 412 -19.18 10.53 -20.31
CA SER A 412 -18.89 11.86 -19.76
C SER A 412 -19.65 12.93 -20.54
N ASN A 413 -20.21 13.91 -19.85
CA ASN A 413 -20.84 15.06 -20.45
C ASN A 413 -20.33 16.32 -19.78
N PRO A 414 -19.54 17.15 -20.45
CA PRO A 414 -19.07 16.98 -21.83
C PRO A 414 -18.05 15.84 -21.98
N PRO A 415 -17.88 15.29 -23.17
CA PRO A 415 -16.87 14.27 -23.41
C PRO A 415 -15.48 14.79 -23.12
N ARG A 416 -14.66 13.96 -22.52
CA ARG A 416 -13.28 14.35 -22.15
C ARG A 416 -12.26 13.34 -22.65
N TRP A 417 -11.10 13.85 -23.00
CA TRP A 417 -9.96 13.05 -23.42
C TRP A 417 -9.35 12.33 -22.22
N SER A 418 -8.77 11.18 -22.45
CA SER A 418 -8.13 10.36 -21.42
C SER A 418 -6.82 9.77 -21.94
N GLY A 419 -5.79 9.78 -21.11
CA GLY A 419 -4.47 9.23 -21.43
C GLY A 419 -3.42 10.30 -21.75
N GLY A 420 -2.36 9.90 -22.43
CA GLY A 420 -1.25 10.79 -22.77
C GLY A 420 -0.29 11.00 -21.63
N VAL A 421 0.37 12.18 -21.60
CA VAL A 421 1.34 12.53 -20.56
C VAL A 421 0.96 13.88 -19.97
N ILE A 422 0.89 13.97 -18.65
CA ILE A 422 0.75 15.24 -17.92
C ILE A 422 2.14 15.65 -17.46
N VAL A 423 2.51 16.91 -17.67
CA VAL A 423 3.79 17.48 -17.27
C VAL A 423 3.54 18.55 -16.23
N LEU A 424 4.16 18.43 -15.07
CA LEU A 424 3.78 19.15 -13.86
C LEU A 424 5.02 19.66 -13.11
N ASP A 425 4.99 20.94 -12.72
CA ASP A 425 5.95 21.46 -11.75
C ASP A 425 5.40 21.24 -10.34
N VAL A 426 6.04 20.37 -9.55
CA VAL A 426 5.54 20.06 -8.21
C VAL A 426 5.68 21.23 -7.22
N ASP A 427 6.53 22.22 -7.53
CA ASP A 427 6.68 23.42 -6.70
C ASP A 427 5.73 24.53 -7.10
N ASP A 428 5.34 24.56 -8.37
CA ASP A 428 4.34 25.49 -8.89
C ASP A 428 3.31 24.72 -9.72
N PRO A 429 2.35 24.06 -9.09
CA PRO A 429 1.37 23.25 -9.82
C PRO A 429 0.46 24.03 -10.79
N SER A 430 0.54 25.36 -10.82
CA SER A 430 -0.10 26.12 -11.90
C SER A 430 0.65 26.02 -13.23
N ASN A 431 1.94 25.61 -13.18
CA ASN A 431 2.77 25.30 -14.35
C ASN A 431 2.56 23.84 -14.74
N ILE A 432 1.53 23.61 -15.53
CA ILE A 432 1.11 22.28 -15.95
C ILE A 432 0.76 22.26 -17.44
N SER A 433 1.10 21.17 -18.11
CA SER A 433 0.78 20.99 -19.53
C SER A 433 0.49 19.53 -19.84
N THR A 434 -0.02 19.28 -21.03
CA THR A 434 -0.35 17.92 -21.46
C THR A 434 0.29 17.63 -22.80
N ILE A 435 0.73 16.39 -22.99
CA ILE A 435 1.17 15.84 -24.28
C ILE A 435 0.04 14.89 -24.71
N ASP A 436 -0.71 15.32 -25.68
CA ASP A 436 -1.98 14.71 -26.05
C ASP A 436 -2.03 14.25 -27.52
N THR A 437 -3.21 14.16 -28.09
CA THR A 437 -3.45 13.73 -29.47
C THR A 437 -2.83 14.67 -30.53
N THR A 438 -2.36 15.85 -30.11
CA THR A 438 -1.61 16.74 -31.01
C THR A 438 -0.26 16.15 -31.39
N PHE A 439 0.34 15.38 -30.45
CA PHE A 439 1.68 14.82 -30.61
C PHE A 439 1.70 13.30 -30.63
N LEU A 440 0.80 12.65 -29.93
CA LEU A 440 0.80 11.19 -29.77
C LEU A 440 -0.33 10.55 -30.57
N SER A 441 -0.06 9.38 -31.12
CA SER A 441 -1.08 8.54 -31.73
C SER A 441 -2.15 8.18 -30.69
N TYR A 442 -3.35 7.87 -31.12
CA TYR A 442 -4.47 7.67 -30.22
C TYR A 442 -5.42 6.60 -30.72
N HIS A 443 -6.32 6.19 -29.86
CA HIS A 443 -7.35 5.21 -30.14
C HIS A 443 -8.72 5.86 -30.18
N THR A 444 -9.53 5.52 -31.18
CA THR A 444 -10.96 5.84 -31.21
C THR A 444 -11.75 4.57 -31.46
N THR A 445 -12.94 4.52 -30.95
CA THR A 445 -13.84 3.38 -31.18
C THR A 445 -15.03 3.80 -32.02
N SER A 446 -15.57 2.89 -32.79
CA SER A 446 -16.74 3.16 -33.61
C SER A 446 -17.91 3.63 -32.75
N GLY A 447 -18.54 4.72 -33.13
CA GLY A 447 -19.67 5.29 -32.41
C GLY A 447 -19.29 6.23 -31.27
N ASN A 448 -18.00 6.44 -31.01
CA ASN A 448 -17.54 7.40 -30.03
C ASN A 448 -16.37 8.17 -30.59
N SER A 449 -16.50 9.46 -30.67
CA SER A 449 -15.49 10.35 -31.25
C SER A 449 -14.42 10.81 -30.27
N VAL A 450 -14.53 10.46 -29.00
CA VAL A 450 -13.56 10.90 -28.00
C VAL A 450 -12.33 9.98 -28.04
N PRO A 451 -11.16 10.53 -28.40
CA PRO A 451 -9.94 9.71 -28.43
C PRO A 451 -9.43 9.40 -27.03
N TYR A 452 -8.64 8.34 -26.91
CA TYR A 452 -7.90 8.04 -25.69
C TYR A 452 -6.54 7.44 -26.05
N GLN A 453 -5.65 7.43 -25.06
CA GLN A 453 -4.30 6.89 -25.19
C GLN A 453 -4.00 5.98 -23.99
N VAL A 454 -3.21 4.94 -24.24
CA VAL A 454 -2.82 4.00 -23.19
C VAL A 454 -1.30 4.16 -23.02
N THR A 455 -0.88 5.28 -22.45
CA THR A 455 0.54 5.56 -22.23
C THR A 455 1.04 4.73 -21.06
N LEU A 456 2.03 3.86 -21.27
CA LEU A 456 2.47 2.90 -20.27
C LEU A 456 3.85 3.17 -19.70
N ASP A 457 4.77 3.76 -20.49
CA ASP A 457 6.14 3.93 -20.06
C ASP A 457 6.70 5.21 -20.67
N ILE A 458 7.45 5.95 -19.90
CA ILE A 458 8.17 7.14 -20.34
C ILE A 458 9.59 7.08 -19.80
N GLU A 459 10.56 7.42 -20.63
CA GLU A 459 11.96 7.37 -20.25
C GLU A 459 12.70 8.54 -20.90
N PHE A 460 13.71 9.03 -20.20
CA PHE A 460 14.62 10.02 -20.77
C PHE A 460 15.95 9.36 -21.08
N ASP A 461 16.46 9.57 -22.31
CA ASP A 461 17.78 9.08 -22.68
C ASP A 461 18.88 10.04 -22.18
N SER A 462 20.14 9.68 -22.38
CA SER A 462 21.29 10.46 -21.92
C SER A 462 21.38 11.88 -22.55
N ASP A 463 20.74 12.10 -23.69
CA ASP A 463 20.66 13.40 -24.37
C ASP A 463 19.44 14.22 -23.93
N GLY A 464 18.62 13.68 -23.04
CA GLY A 464 17.42 14.34 -22.52
C GLY A 464 16.20 14.23 -23.44
N ASN A 465 16.22 13.32 -24.41
CA ASN A 465 15.04 13.08 -25.25
C ASN A 465 14.02 12.26 -24.45
N LEU A 466 12.75 12.66 -24.54
CA LEU A 466 11.65 11.94 -23.93
C LEU A 466 11.15 10.85 -24.88
N TRP A 467 11.19 9.61 -24.44
CA TRP A 467 10.65 8.45 -25.18
C TRP A 467 9.35 8.01 -24.52
N VAL A 468 8.33 7.68 -25.32
CA VAL A 468 6.99 7.36 -24.86
C VAL A 468 6.51 6.04 -25.49
N ALA A 469 6.13 5.07 -24.68
CA ALA A 469 5.47 3.82 -25.11
C ALA A 469 3.95 4.01 -25.05
N ASN A 470 3.28 3.84 -26.18
CA ASN A 470 1.89 4.22 -26.38
C ASN A 470 1.15 3.14 -27.20
N PRO A 471 0.81 2.00 -26.56
CA PRO A 471 0.26 0.86 -27.27
C PRO A 471 -1.17 1.06 -27.79
N TYR A 472 -1.56 0.19 -28.69
CA TYR A 472 -2.90 0.06 -29.26
C TYR A 472 -3.40 1.24 -30.09
N CYS A 473 -2.52 2.11 -30.53
CA CYS A 473 -2.92 3.29 -31.29
C CYS A 473 -3.25 2.93 -32.74
N ILE A 474 -4.46 3.23 -33.18
CA ILE A 474 -4.90 3.01 -34.56
C ILE A 474 -4.91 4.30 -35.38
N ASN A 475 -5.08 5.44 -34.74
CA ASN A 475 -5.01 6.75 -35.39
C ASN A 475 -3.56 7.26 -35.28
N GLY A 476 -2.90 7.39 -36.39
CA GLY A 476 -1.48 7.67 -36.48
C GLY A 476 -0.61 6.43 -36.52
N ASN A 477 -1.02 5.38 -35.76
CA ASN A 477 -0.43 4.04 -35.80
C ASN A 477 1.06 4.00 -35.44
N ASN A 478 1.47 4.84 -34.48
CA ASN A 478 2.84 4.88 -34.01
C ASN A 478 2.87 4.55 -32.50
N PRO A 479 3.34 3.36 -32.12
CA PRO A 479 3.37 3.00 -30.70
C PRO A 479 4.55 3.57 -29.91
N ILE A 480 5.55 4.13 -30.58
CA ILE A 480 6.70 4.75 -29.92
C ILE A 480 6.86 6.18 -30.45
N HIS A 481 7.07 7.10 -29.53
CA HIS A 481 7.31 8.50 -29.85
C HIS A 481 8.56 8.98 -29.12
N VAL A 482 9.33 9.88 -29.75
CA VAL A 482 10.46 10.53 -29.09
C VAL A 482 10.39 12.04 -29.34
N ARG A 483 10.66 12.82 -28.29
CA ARG A 483 10.67 14.29 -28.34
C ARG A 483 12.01 14.81 -27.82
N SER A 484 12.64 15.70 -28.58
CA SER A 484 13.87 16.37 -28.14
C SER A 484 13.58 17.42 -27.05
N PRO A 485 14.58 17.85 -26.29
CA PRO A 485 14.40 18.99 -25.36
C PRO A 485 13.88 20.27 -26.05
N ASP A 486 14.20 20.46 -27.33
CA ASP A 486 13.74 21.60 -28.13
C ASP A 486 12.32 21.41 -28.69
N GLY A 487 11.67 20.27 -28.38
CA GLY A 487 10.28 20.01 -28.79
C GLY A 487 10.09 19.39 -30.16
N ILE A 488 11.17 18.88 -30.80
CA ILE A 488 11.07 18.20 -32.11
C ILE A 488 10.62 16.75 -31.87
N TRP A 489 9.63 16.30 -32.64
CA TRP A 489 9.07 14.95 -32.50
C TRP A 489 9.47 14.01 -33.62
N LYS A 490 9.66 12.75 -33.31
CA LYS A 490 9.75 11.63 -34.25
C LYS A 490 8.85 10.50 -33.73
N HIS A 491 8.23 9.81 -34.66
CA HIS A 491 7.26 8.74 -34.34
C HIS A 491 7.68 7.48 -35.11
N PHE A 492 7.53 6.34 -34.42
CA PHE A 492 7.90 5.04 -34.96
C PHE A 492 6.71 4.11 -34.98
N GLY A 493 6.39 3.61 -36.16
CA GLY A 493 5.35 2.62 -36.36
C GLY A 493 5.83 1.49 -37.26
N SER A 494 4.93 0.73 -37.84
CA SER A 494 5.30 -0.41 -38.68
C SER A 494 6.04 0.02 -39.96
N ALA A 495 5.71 1.19 -40.49
CA ALA A 495 6.38 1.69 -41.74
C ALA A 495 7.85 2.04 -41.47
N GLU A 496 8.14 2.80 -40.40
CA GLU A 496 9.49 3.25 -40.06
C GLU A 496 10.36 2.11 -39.56
N THR A 497 9.78 1.10 -38.98
CA THR A 497 10.52 -0.02 -38.37
C THR A 497 10.56 -1.27 -39.28
N SER A 498 10.01 -1.20 -40.46
CA SER A 498 9.87 -2.36 -41.38
C SER A 498 9.18 -3.53 -40.67
N THR A 499 8.11 -3.24 -39.91
CA THR A 499 7.33 -4.18 -39.12
C THR A 499 8.11 -4.85 -37.96
N ARG A 500 9.20 -4.22 -37.52
CA ARG A 500 10.01 -4.77 -36.41
C ARG A 500 9.49 -4.42 -35.02
N ILE A 501 8.55 -3.50 -34.91
CA ILE A 501 8.00 -3.09 -33.63
C ILE A 501 6.58 -3.61 -33.47
N SER A 502 6.29 -4.16 -32.30
CA SER A 502 4.93 -4.57 -31.94
C SER A 502 4.08 -3.34 -31.61
N GLN A 503 2.78 -3.43 -31.84
CA GLN A 503 1.82 -2.38 -31.50
C GLN A 503 1.46 -2.34 -30.01
N SER A 504 2.11 -3.16 -29.22
CA SER A 504 1.84 -3.26 -27.77
C SER A 504 3.12 -3.06 -26.95
N PRO A 505 3.84 -1.93 -27.11
CA PRO A 505 5.05 -1.69 -26.34
C PRO A 505 4.71 -1.57 -24.84
N ALA A 506 5.57 -2.10 -24.01
CA ALA A 506 5.38 -2.14 -22.57
C ALA A 506 6.45 -1.35 -21.81
N SER A 507 7.69 -1.38 -22.28
CA SER A 507 8.82 -0.77 -21.57
C SER A 507 9.92 -0.37 -22.54
N ILE A 508 10.64 0.70 -22.19
CA ILE A 508 11.76 1.24 -22.95
C ILE A 508 12.98 1.26 -22.03
N THR A 509 14.16 0.97 -22.58
CA THR A 509 15.42 1.17 -21.87
C THR A 509 16.54 1.46 -22.86
N PHE A 510 17.66 1.94 -22.35
CA PHE A 510 18.82 2.29 -23.19
C PHE A 510 20.04 1.52 -22.73
N ASP A 511 20.86 1.06 -23.67
CA ASP A 511 22.07 0.35 -23.32
C ASP A 511 23.29 1.32 -23.30
N SER A 512 24.45 0.79 -22.93
CA SER A 512 25.68 1.57 -22.79
C SER A 512 26.20 2.19 -24.09
N TRP A 513 25.60 1.87 -25.24
CA TRP A 513 25.90 2.46 -26.54
C TRP A 513 24.76 3.35 -27.06
N ASP A 514 23.88 3.76 -26.16
CA ASP A 514 22.70 4.62 -26.45
C ASP A 514 21.73 4.01 -27.47
N ARG A 515 21.69 2.68 -27.59
CA ARG A 515 20.66 2.03 -28.39
C ARG A 515 19.38 1.92 -27.59
N THR A 516 18.25 2.11 -28.24
CA THR A 516 16.93 2.07 -27.60
C THR A 516 16.34 0.67 -27.71
N TRP A 517 16.00 0.08 -26.57
CA TRP A 517 15.38 -1.24 -26.48
C TRP A 517 13.92 -1.07 -26.09
N VAL A 518 13.02 -1.77 -26.80
CA VAL A 518 11.58 -1.70 -26.57
C VAL A 518 11.04 -3.10 -26.38
N SER A 519 10.40 -3.35 -25.25
CA SER A 519 9.67 -4.61 -25.02
C SER A 519 8.20 -4.43 -25.37
N ALA A 520 7.52 -5.54 -25.63
CA ALA A 520 6.11 -5.54 -25.95
C ALA A 520 5.44 -6.78 -25.35
N PHE A 521 4.17 -6.67 -25.02
CA PHE A 521 3.39 -7.82 -24.59
C PHE A 521 2.59 -8.39 -25.77
N GLN A 522 2.32 -9.69 -25.69
CA GLN A 522 1.55 -10.37 -26.73
C GLN A 522 0.07 -10.02 -26.56
N ALA A 523 -0.50 -9.41 -27.58
CA ALA A 523 -1.90 -9.02 -27.56
C ALA A 523 -2.79 -10.22 -27.95
N GLU A 524 -3.87 -10.38 -27.24
CA GLU A 524 -4.82 -11.49 -27.50
C GLU A 524 -5.74 -11.20 -28.69
N GLU A 525 -5.96 -9.93 -29.03
CA GLU A 525 -6.86 -9.55 -30.11
C GLU A 525 -6.13 -9.40 -31.44
N ALA A 526 -6.27 -10.40 -32.27
CA ALA A 526 -5.75 -10.39 -33.64
C ALA A 526 -6.52 -9.46 -34.58
N ASN A 527 -7.57 -8.81 -34.12
CA ASN A 527 -8.52 -8.09 -34.98
C ASN A 527 -8.09 -6.65 -35.33
N LEU A 528 -7.00 -6.16 -34.78
CA LEU A 528 -6.58 -4.79 -35.03
C LEU A 528 -5.69 -4.62 -36.28
N GLY A 529 -5.39 -5.70 -37.00
CA GLY A 529 -4.50 -5.67 -38.15
C GLY A 529 -3.07 -5.23 -37.77
N ILE A 530 -2.74 -5.35 -36.51
CA ILE A 530 -1.53 -4.84 -35.89
C ILE A 530 -0.69 -6.04 -35.49
N TYR A 531 0.61 -5.88 -35.49
CA TYR A 531 1.53 -6.96 -35.09
C TYR A 531 1.37 -7.29 -33.61
N PRO A 532 0.74 -8.40 -33.23
CA PRO A 532 0.39 -8.68 -31.85
C PRO A 532 1.40 -9.56 -31.11
N ASN A 533 2.58 -9.82 -31.68
CA ASN A 533 3.42 -10.93 -31.23
C ASN A 533 4.18 -10.63 -29.94
N GLY A 534 4.33 -9.37 -29.56
CA GLY A 534 5.15 -9.03 -28.40
C GLY A 534 6.64 -9.04 -28.74
N GLY A 535 7.47 -9.44 -27.78
CA GLY A 535 8.90 -9.59 -28.00
C GLY A 535 9.72 -8.37 -27.61
N ILE A 536 10.91 -8.25 -28.23
CA ILE A 536 11.86 -7.16 -27.97
C ILE A 536 12.42 -6.66 -29.31
N SER A 537 12.43 -5.35 -29.50
CA SER A 537 13.07 -4.68 -30.63
C SER A 537 14.16 -3.73 -30.14
N MET A 538 15.16 -3.50 -30.95
CA MET A 538 16.28 -2.60 -30.65
C MET A 538 16.49 -1.63 -31.83
N LEU A 539 16.59 -0.35 -31.50
CA LEU A 539 16.92 0.72 -32.45
C LEU A 539 18.36 1.17 -32.25
N SER A 540 19.15 1.17 -33.33
CA SER A 540 20.50 1.76 -33.35
C SER A 540 20.54 2.89 -34.37
N TYR A 541 21.26 3.95 -34.05
CA TYR A 541 21.40 5.11 -34.94
C TYR A 541 22.64 5.92 -34.59
N UNK A 542 23.04 6.55 -35.42
CA UNK A 542 24.09 7.43 -35.23
C UNK A 542 23.57 8.82 -35.26
N GLY A 543 24.04 9.64 -34.50
CA GLY A 543 23.54 11.01 -34.42
C GLY A 543 22.38 11.13 -33.45
N ASN A 544 21.25 11.52 -33.94
CA ASN A 544 20.05 11.63 -33.07
C ASN A 544 18.85 10.93 -33.73
N PRO A 545 17.81 10.66 -33.01
CA PRO A 545 16.67 9.88 -33.51
C PRO A 545 15.78 10.63 -34.51
N TYR A 546 15.98 11.93 -34.68
CA TYR A 546 15.16 12.79 -35.58
C TYR A 546 15.64 12.82 -37.01
N UNK A 547 16.80 12.64 -37.24
CA UNK A 547 17.35 12.58 -38.31
C UNK A 547 18.35 11.75 -38.30
N PRO A 548 18.06 10.70 -38.16
CA PRO A 548 19.18 9.77 -37.95
C PRO A 548 19.94 9.41 -39.22
N UNK A 549 21.03 9.22 -38.90
CA UNK A 549 21.81 8.75 -39.94
C UNK A 549 21.95 7.29 -39.78
N ASN A 550 22.09 6.45 -40.33
CA ASN A 550 22.25 5.03 -40.17
C ASN A 550 21.33 4.45 -39.09
N PHE A 551 20.10 4.42 -39.40
CA PHE A 551 19.03 4.06 -38.51
C PHE A 551 18.59 2.63 -38.80
N ASN A 552 18.53 1.78 -37.78
CA ASN A 552 18.19 0.38 -37.95
C ASN A 552 17.39 -0.17 -36.77
N TRP A 553 16.22 -0.72 -37.07
CA TRP A 553 15.43 -1.50 -36.12
C TRP A 553 15.71 -2.98 -36.32
N SER A 554 16.11 -3.63 -35.25
CA SER A 554 16.38 -5.08 -35.21
C SER A 554 15.37 -5.77 -34.30
N LEU A 555 14.86 -6.90 -34.76
CA LEU A 555 14.00 -7.75 -33.94
C LEU A 555 14.88 -8.71 -33.15
N ILE A 556 14.94 -8.53 -31.83
CA ILE A 556 15.79 -9.31 -30.95
C ILE A 556 15.05 -10.57 -30.46
N LYS A 557 13.76 -10.39 -30.08
CA LYS A 557 12.90 -11.51 -29.65
C LYS A 557 11.55 -11.33 -30.35
N GLY A 558 11.18 -12.29 -31.11
CA GLY A 558 10.03 -12.22 -32.02
C GLY A 558 8.69 -12.68 -31.46
N UNK A 559 8.58 -13.12 -30.28
CA UNK A 559 7.37 -13.64 -29.77
C UNK A 559 7.33 -13.54 -28.28
N GLY A 560 6.19 -13.49 -27.84
CA GLY A 560 5.93 -13.66 -26.41
C GLY A 560 5.91 -12.36 -25.63
N THR A 561 5.20 -12.37 -24.48
CA THR A 561 5.06 -11.20 -23.62
C THR A 561 6.37 -10.91 -22.89
N VAL A 562 6.82 -9.66 -22.97
CA VAL A 562 7.94 -9.13 -22.18
C VAL A 562 7.42 -7.90 -21.44
N TRP A 563 7.25 -8.02 -20.13
CA TRP A 563 6.62 -6.98 -19.31
C TRP A 563 7.51 -5.76 -19.14
N SER A 564 8.83 -5.96 -18.99
CA SER A 564 9.74 -4.88 -18.60
C SER A 564 11.17 -5.19 -19.05
N LEU A 565 11.97 -4.13 -19.21
CA LEU A 565 13.40 -4.16 -19.54
C LEU A 565 14.19 -3.40 -18.51
N GLY A 566 15.48 -3.76 -18.36
CA GLY A 566 16.40 -2.97 -17.54
C GLY A 566 17.85 -3.11 -17.97
N UNK A 567 18.61 -2.19 -17.88
CA UNK A 567 19.92 -2.20 -18.33
C UNK A 567 20.77 -2.46 -17.16
N GLY A 568 21.37 -3.44 -17.18
CA GLY A 568 22.34 -3.79 -16.15
C GLY A 568 23.76 -3.28 -16.42
N UNK A 569 24.40 -3.33 -15.51
CA UNK A 569 25.72 -2.90 -15.62
C UNK A 569 26.50 -3.87 -16.47
N ASN A 570 27.20 -4.39 -16.69
CA ASN A 570 28.02 -5.40 -17.38
C ASN A 570 27.53 -5.72 -18.80
N ASP A 571 27.08 -4.70 -19.53
CA ASP A 571 26.60 -4.87 -20.90
C ASP A 571 25.56 -5.99 -21.02
N ARG A 572 24.53 -5.90 -20.16
CA ARG A 572 23.40 -6.81 -20.16
C ARG A 572 22.10 -6.06 -20.23
N VAL A 573 21.21 -6.57 -21.06
CA VAL A 573 19.82 -6.12 -21.07
C VAL A 573 18.97 -7.23 -20.43
N TYR A 574 18.45 -6.94 -19.27
CA TYR A 574 17.53 -7.84 -18.56
C TYR A 574 16.12 -7.64 -19.07
N TYR A 575 15.36 -8.71 -19.11
CA TYR A 575 13.97 -8.67 -19.53
C TYR A 575 13.12 -9.64 -18.70
N LEU A 576 11.90 -9.25 -18.44
CA LEU A 576 10.98 -9.98 -17.57
C LEU A 576 9.83 -10.55 -18.40
N THR A 577 9.61 -11.86 -18.30
CA THR A 577 8.51 -12.57 -18.98
C THR A 577 7.62 -13.23 -17.93
N PRO A 578 6.45 -13.77 -18.31
CA PRO A 578 5.67 -14.58 -17.38
C PRO A 578 6.42 -15.79 -16.82
N SER A 579 7.52 -16.21 -17.46
CA SER A 579 8.31 -17.38 -17.03
C SER A 579 9.53 -17.03 -16.18
N GLY A 580 9.75 -15.74 -15.90
CA GLY A 580 10.88 -15.32 -15.06
C GLY A 580 11.71 -14.21 -15.69
N LEU A 581 12.81 -13.89 -14.99
CA LEU A 581 13.78 -12.88 -15.38
C LEU A 581 14.90 -13.52 -16.21
N ASN A 582 15.22 -12.89 -17.32
CA ASN A 582 16.31 -13.38 -18.17
C ASN A 582 17.14 -12.18 -18.67
N TYR A 583 18.20 -12.43 -19.42
CA TYR A 583 19.02 -11.36 -19.98
C TYR A 583 19.68 -11.77 -21.29
N TYR A 584 20.09 -10.74 -22.04
CA TYR A 584 21.00 -10.86 -23.16
C TYR A 584 22.32 -10.20 -22.81
N ASP A 585 23.43 -10.90 -23.03
CA ASP A 585 24.76 -10.26 -23.09
C ASP A 585 24.86 -9.55 -24.45
N ILE A 586 25.27 -8.30 -24.42
CA ILE A 586 25.35 -7.46 -25.62
C ILE A 586 26.76 -6.92 -25.80
N ASP A 587 27.07 -6.45 -27.03
CA ASP A 587 28.34 -5.79 -27.33
C ASP A 587 28.14 -4.62 -28.32
N GLU A 588 29.21 -3.87 -28.53
CA GLU A 588 29.25 -2.71 -29.42
C GLU A 588 28.98 -3.03 -30.90
N UNK A 589 29.28 -4.11 -31.15
CA UNK A 589 29.12 -4.50 -32.44
C UNK A 589 27.88 -4.05 -33.06
N TYR A 590 27.86 -3.80 -34.27
CA TYR A 590 26.73 -3.38 -35.07
C TYR A 590 25.66 -4.47 -35.18
N ASN A 591 26.09 -5.69 -35.18
CA ASN A 591 25.27 -6.88 -35.05
C ASN A 591 25.67 -7.55 -33.72
N PRO A 592 25.13 -7.13 -32.64
CA PRO A 592 25.58 -7.65 -31.34
C PRO A 592 25.41 -9.17 -31.27
N VAL A 593 26.41 -9.84 -30.79
CA VAL A 593 26.33 -11.27 -30.50
C VAL A 593 25.47 -11.40 -29.24
N ILE A 594 24.20 -11.63 -29.47
CA ILE A 594 23.23 -11.70 -28.40
C ILE A 594 23.26 -13.12 -27.84
N ARG A 595 23.78 -13.26 -26.63
CA ARG A 595 23.72 -14.51 -25.90
C ARG A 595 22.64 -14.44 -24.85
N GLU A 596 21.59 -15.19 -25.07
CA GLU A 596 20.51 -15.32 -24.10
C GLU A 596 20.94 -16.31 -23.00
N ASN A 597 20.68 -15.94 -21.76
CA ASN A 597 20.88 -16.86 -20.63
C ASN A 597 19.96 -18.08 -20.83
N PRO A 598 20.52 -19.32 -20.73
CA PRO A 598 19.71 -20.52 -21.01
C PRO A 598 18.62 -20.82 -19.98
N TYR A 599 18.71 -20.29 -18.77
CA TYR A 599 17.74 -20.58 -17.70
C TYR A 599 17.30 -19.28 -17.03
N PRO A 600 15.99 -18.98 -16.99
CA PRO A 600 15.54 -17.78 -16.32
C PRO A 600 15.73 -17.85 -14.82
N TYR A 601 15.91 -16.68 -14.19
CA TYR A 601 15.86 -16.52 -12.75
C TYR A 601 14.40 -16.44 -12.31
N PHE A 602 14.13 -16.89 -11.10
CA PHE A 602 12.79 -16.83 -10.47
C PHE A 602 11.70 -17.53 -11.31
N PRO A 603 11.95 -18.77 -11.80
CA PRO A 603 10.95 -19.42 -12.68
C PRO A 603 9.66 -19.81 -11.97
N ASN A 604 9.65 -19.80 -10.63
CA ASN A 604 8.45 -20.15 -9.84
C ASN A 604 7.66 -18.94 -9.38
N ILE A 605 8.05 -17.73 -9.82
CA ILE A 605 7.33 -16.51 -9.48
C ILE A 605 6.38 -16.15 -10.63
N SER A 606 5.16 -15.79 -10.27
CA SER A 606 4.15 -15.39 -11.26
C SER A 606 4.33 -13.91 -11.61
N PHE A 607 4.91 -13.65 -12.77
CA PHE A 607 5.07 -12.29 -13.29
C PHE A 607 3.93 -12.03 -14.29
N GLY A 608 2.83 -11.50 -13.75
CA GLY A 608 1.67 -11.14 -14.56
C GLY A 608 1.69 -9.69 -15.00
N ASN A 609 0.56 -9.24 -15.50
CA ASN A 609 0.38 -7.85 -15.92
C ASN A 609 0.62 -6.91 -14.73
N GLY A 610 1.51 -5.95 -14.87
CA GLY A 610 1.94 -5.05 -13.81
C GLY A 610 3.27 -5.44 -13.16
N ALA A 611 3.84 -6.59 -13.54
CA ALA A 611 5.19 -6.95 -13.10
C ALA A 611 6.24 -6.07 -13.80
N GLY A 612 7.36 -5.82 -13.11
CA GLY A 612 8.40 -4.98 -13.69
C GLY A 612 9.78 -5.25 -13.11
N ILE A 613 10.75 -4.51 -13.66
CA ILE A 613 12.16 -4.50 -13.27
C ILE A 613 12.55 -3.07 -12.93
N LYS A 614 13.31 -2.92 -11.89
CA LYS A 614 14.06 -1.68 -11.64
C LYS A 614 15.52 -2.00 -11.34
N UNK A 615 16.37 -1.32 -11.63
CA UNK A 615 17.73 -1.51 -11.48
C UNK A 615 18.18 -0.48 -10.54
N ASP A 616 18.94 -0.77 -9.54
CA ASP A 616 19.57 0.20 -8.66
C ASP A 616 20.94 0.63 -9.20
N GLU A 617 21.51 1.65 -8.57
CA GLU A 617 22.77 2.25 -9.05
C GLU A 617 23.95 1.27 -9.04
N GLN A 618 23.87 0.19 -8.25
CA GLN A 618 24.87 -0.86 -8.20
C GLN A 618 24.67 -1.95 -9.27
N GLY A 619 23.63 -1.82 -10.07
CA GLY A 619 23.32 -2.79 -11.13
C GLY A 619 22.57 -4.03 -10.65
N ASN A 620 22.07 -4.03 -9.43
CA ASN A 620 21.22 -5.12 -8.95
C ASN A 620 19.83 -5.02 -9.55
N ILE A 621 19.27 -6.16 -9.89
CA ILE A 621 17.97 -6.22 -10.58
C ILE A 621 16.87 -6.53 -9.58
N TRP A 622 16.01 -5.57 -9.35
CA TRP A 622 14.84 -5.71 -8.50
C TRP A 622 13.65 -6.06 -9.37
N THR A 623 13.14 -7.28 -9.23
CA THR A 623 11.90 -7.67 -9.92
C THR A 623 10.75 -7.56 -8.94
N TYR A 624 9.60 -7.16 -9.44
CA TYR A 624 8.41 -7.10 -8.62
C TYR A 624 7.21 -7.74 -9.33
N SER A 625 6.36 -8.33 -8.51
CA SER A 625 5.21 -9.10 -8.95
C SER A 625 3.93 -8.42 -8.44
N PRO A 626 2.84 -8.44 -9.21
CA PRO A 626 1.55 -7.96 -8.70
C PRO A 626 0.92 -8.87 -7.63
N THR A 627 1.54 -10.04 -7.33
CA THR A 627 0.96 -10.99 -6.37
C THR A 627 1.96 -11.66 -5.43
N GLN A 628 3.26 -11.55 -5.70
CA GLN A 628 4.26 -12.37 -4.99
C GLN A 628 5.47 -11.60 -4.48
N GLY A 629 5.33 -10.30 -4.26
CA GLY A 629 6.37 -9.49 -3.62
C GLY A 629 7.52 -9.14 -4.54
N ILE A 630 8.72 -9.03 -3.94
CA ILE A 630 9.94 -8.53 -4.59
C ILE A 630 11.02 -9.61 -4.54
N HIS A 631 11.73 -9.78 -5.64
CA HIS A 631 12.87 -10.69 -5.73
C HIS A 631 14.03 -9.95 -6.36
N VAL A 632 15.18 -9.94 -5.68
CA VAL A 632 16.34 -9.16 -6.09
C VAL A 632 17.47 -10.10 -6.51
N LEU A 633 18.01 -9.88 -7.72
CA LEU A 633 19.18 -10.56 -8.24
C LEU A 633 20.35 -9.59 -8.16
N LEU A 634 21.34 -9.92 -7.35
CA LEU A 634 22.56 -9.13 -7.23
C LEU A 634 23.47 -9.39 -8.43
N GLU A 635 24.30 -8.45 -8.73
CA GLU A 635 25.22 -8.50 -9.87
C GLU A 635 25.99 -9.83 -9.95
N UNK A 636 26.21 -10.22 -8.92
CA UNK A 636 26.94 -11.39 -8.88
C UNK A 636 26.19 -12.65 -9.01
N THR A 637 25.10 -12.60 -9.40
CA THR A 637 24.17 -13.68 -9.56
C THR A 637 23.70 -14.36 -8.27
N SER A 638 23.85 -13.72 -7.13
CA SER A 638 23.26 -14.16 -5.86
C SER A 638 21.93 -13.47 -5.60
N TYR A 639 21.11 -14.01 -4.70
CA TYR A 639 19.79 -13.50 -4.38
C TYR A 639 19.82 -12.72 -3.06
N TRP A 640 19.09 -11.62 -3.01
CA TRP A 640 18.98 -10.85 -1.78
C TRP A 640 17.51 -10.62 -1.44
N PRO A 641 17.11 -10.79 -0.18
CA PRO A 641 17.89 -11.35 0.95
C PRO A 641 18.17 -12.84 0.77
N ASP A 642 17.35 -13.54 0.05
CA ASP A 642 17.50 -14.92 -0.42
C ASP A 642 16.56 -15.19 -1.60
N ILE A 643 16.46 -16.42 -2.05
CA ILE A 643 15.66 -16.79 -3.23
C ILE A 643 14.14 -16.54 -3.05
N ASN A 644 13.67 -16.43 -1.81
CA ASN A 644 12.25 -16.20 -1.54
C ASN A 644 11.86 -14.71 -1.58
N GLY A 645 12.85 -13.83 -1.58
CA GLY A 645 12.64 -12.38 -1.70
C GLY A 645 11.99 -11.76 -0.48
N PHE A 646 11.27 -10.67 -0.71
CA PHE A 646 10.51 -9.95 0.32
C PHE A 646 9.02 -10.20 0.12
N ARG A 647 8.39 -10.76 1.14
CA ARG A 647 6.96 -11.08 1.18
C ARG A 647 6.38 -10.63 2.51
N VAL A 648 5.09 -10.48 2.57
CA VAL A 648 4.40 -10.05 3.82
C VAL A 648 4.61 -11.02 4.97
N ASN A 649 4.77 -12.25 4.70
CA ASN A 649 5.06 -13.29 5.70
C ASN A 649 6.52 -13.36 6.16
N UNK A 650 7.35 -12.54 5.47
CA UNK A 650 8.70 -12.62 5.76
C UNK A 650 9.30 -11.33 6.06
N SER A 651 8.50 -10.32 5.85
CA SER A 651 9.05 -8.94 5.97
C SER A 651 7.95 -7.96 6.36
N PRO A 652 8.27 -6.69 6.73
CA PRO A 652 7.23 -5.68 7.03
C PRO A 652 6.52 -5.09 5.81
N LEU A 653 6.55 -5.73 4.67
CA LEU A 653 5.82 -5.25 3.49
C LEU A 653 4.32 -5.09 3.77
N UNK A 654 3.84 -4.02 3.22
CA UNK A 654 2.58 -3.72 3.32
C UNK A 654 1.67 -4.57 2.63
N SER A 655 2.12 -5.17 1.47
CA SER A 655 1.40 -6.09 0.58
C SER A 655 2.37 -6.84 -0.33
N ASP A 656 2.00 -8.06 -0.72
CA ASP A 656 2.71 -8.78 -1.78
C ASP A 656 2.37 -8.25 -3.16
N GLU A 657 1.34 -7.41 -3.27
CA GLU A 657 0.94 -6.76 -4.52
C GLU A 657 1.78 -5.51 -4.71
N ILE A 658 2.88 -5.65 -5.44
CA ILE A 658 3.82 -4.56 -5.68
C ILE A 658 3.43 -3.83 -6.97
N ARG A 659 3.45 -2.51 -6.93
CA ARG A 659 3.05 -1.66 -8.05
C ARG A 659 4.24 -1.00 -8.73
N ASP A 660 5.24 -0.58 -7.97
CA ASP A 660 6.41 0.12 -8.51
C ASP A 660 7.52 0.16 -7.47
N ILE A 661 8.74 0.42 -7.92
CA ILE A 661 9.91 0.60 -7.04
C ILE A 661 10.73 1.77 -7.60
N ASP A 662 11.26 2.62 -6.72
CA ASP A 662 12.25 3.61 -7.11
C ASP A 662 13.26 3.81 -5.97
N PHE A 663 14.37 4.49 -6.23
CA PHE A 663 15.50 4.54 -5.31
C PHE A 663 15.91 5.96 -4.98
N ASP A 664 16.21 6.21 -3.70
CA ASP A 664 16.99 7.38 -3.29
C ASP A 664 18.45 6.91 -3.16
N GLU A 665 19.21 7.16 -4.19
CA GLU A 665 20.61 6.71 -4.27
C GLU A 665 21.51 7.42 -3.27
N LYS A 666 21.18 8.68 -2.93
CA LYS A 666 21.96 9.46 -1.97
C LYS A 666 21.83 8.92 -0.54
N LEU A 667 20.68 8.34 -0.22
CA LEU A 667 20.40 7.80 1.11
C LEU A 667 20.40 6.26 1.14
N ASN A 668 20.63 5.62 0.02
CA ASN A 668 20.60 4.16 -0.14
C ASN A 668 19.27 3.56 0.32
N LEU A 669 18.17 4.12 -0.18
CA LEU A 669 16.83 3.70 0.16
C LEU A 669 16.08 3.20 -1.08
N ALA A 670 15.40 2.08 -0.93
CA ALA A 670 14.43 1.59 -1.92
C ALA A 670 13.03 1.99 -1.46
N TYR A 671 12.29 2.68 -2.30
CA TYR A 671 10.89 3.01 -2.09
C TYR A 671 10.05 2.01 -2.88
N ILE A 672 9.14 1.36 -2.20
CA ILE A 672 8.39 0.21 -2.74
C ILE A 672 6.90 0.55 -2.64
N ALA A 673 6.28 0.84 -3.77
CA ALA A 673 4.85 1.10 -3.82
C ALA A 673 4.10 -0.22 -3.86
N THR A 674 3.23 -0.43 -2.89
CA THR A 674 2.37 -1.61 -2.81
C THR A 674 0.91 -1.19 -2.93
N SER A 675 0.00 -2.14 -2.99
CA SER A 675 -1.44 -1.84 -2.99
C SER A 675 -1.95 -1.30 -1.65
N LYS A 676 -1.13 -1.31 -0.58
CA LYS A 676 -1.55 -0.91 0.78
C LYS A 676 -0.71 0.20 1.40
N GLY A 677 0.25 0.73 0.66
CA GLY A 677 1.14 1.78 1.13
C GLY A 677 2.50 1.68 0.49
N ILE A 678 3.38 2.59 0.87
CA ILE A 678 4.76 2.62 0.39
C ILE A 678 5.67 2.16 1.53
N ASN A 679 6.45 1.13 1.28
CA ASN A 679 7.54 0.76 2.18
C ASN A 679 8.81 1.48 1.77
N ILE A 680 9.64 1.81 2.74
CA ILE A 680 11.00 2.32 2.51
C ILE A 680 11.94 1.32 3.16
N LEU A 681 12.88 0.79 2.36
CA LEU A 681 13.84 -0.20 2.80
C LEU A 681 15.24 0.34 2.64
N ARG A 682 16.02 0.34 3.71
CA ARG A 682 17.43 0.71 3.61
C ARG A 682 18.19 -0.42 2.92
N ILE A 683 18.88 -0.06 1.84
CA ILE A 683 19.68 -1.01 1.04
C ILE A 683 21.08 -1.13 1.67
N PRO A 684 21.52 -2.34 2.09
CA PRO A 684 22.82 -2.46 2.75
C PRO A 684 24.03 -2.40 1.80
N PHE A 685 23.81 -2.48 0.50
CA PHE A 685 24.85 -2.43 -0.51
C PHE A 685 24.73 -1.23 -1.43
N GLY A 686 24.27 -0.11 -0.90
CA GLY A 686 24.20 1.14 -1.67
C GLY A 686 25.58 1.75 -1.90
N ASN A 687 25.63 2.92 -2.49
CA ASN A 687 26.89 3.59 -2.85
C ASN A 687 27.72 3.90 -1.60
N PRO A 688 28.97 3.38 -1.51
CA PRO A 688 29.85 3.71 -0.39
C PRO A 688 30.28 5.17 -0.46
N LYS A 689 30.53 5.70 0.75
CA LYS A 689 31.04 7.09 0.82
C LYS A 689 32.50 7.17 0.35
N UNK A 690 32.82 8.19 -0.02
CA UNK A 690 34.12 8.39 -0.48
C UNK A 690 35.13 8.48 0.62
N ASP A 691 34.75 9.16 1.63
CA ASP A 691 35.57 9.29 2.84
C ASP A 691 34.73 9.02 4.08
N TYR A 692 35.36 8.59 5.17
CA TYR A 692 34.68 8.47 6.45
C TYR A 692 34.34 9.88 6.97
N GLU A 693 33.10 10.24 6.86
CA GLU A 693 32.56 11.42 7.54
C GLU A 693 32.22 11.04 8.99
N LYS A 694 30.98 11.15 9.40
CA LYS A 694 30.56 10.70 10.72
C LYS A 694 29.82 9.39 10.59
N ILE A 695 30.45 8.31 11.01
CA ILE A 695 29.79 6.99 11.03
C ILE A 695 28.64 6.98 12.07
N LYS A 696 27.66 6.13 11.85
CA LYS A 696 26.51 5.98 12.74
C LYS A 696 26.46 4.55 13.27
N VAL A 697 26.23 4.44 14.58
CA VAL A 697 26.11 3.12 15.22
C VAL A 697 24.73 2.98 15.88
N UNK A 698 24.17 1.99 15.52
CA UNK A 698 22.89 1.87 15.91
C UNK A 698 22.58 0.48 16.17
N PRO A 699 21.83 0.09 17.22
CA PRO A 699 21.44 0.90 18.37
C PRO A 699 22.59 1.17 19.33
N SER A 700 22.52 2.26 20.03
CA SER A 700 23.44 2.54 21.10
C SER A 700 22.65 3.13 22.28
N PRO A 701 22.61 2.48 23.45
CA PRO A 701 23.29 1.21 23.77
C PRO A 701 22.73 0.00 23.05
N PHE A 702 23.60 -1.02 22.90
CA PHE A 702 23.27 -2.28 22.26
C PHE A 702 22.98 -3.33 23.35
N TYR A 703 21.76 -3.80 23.40
CA TYR A 703 21.32 -4.82 24.37
C TYR A 703 21.52 -6.23 23.80
N ILE A 704 22.18 -7.11 24.54
CA ILE A 704 22.43 -8.49 24.14
C ILE A 704 21.96 -9.46 25.23
N PRO A 705 21.52 -10.67 24.87
CA PRO A 705 21.33 -11.15 23.50
C PRO A 705 20.24 -10.38 22.73
N SER A 706 20.43 -10.22 21.44
CA SER A 706 19.49 -9.47 20.60
C SER A 706 19.23 -10.21 19.29
N ASN A 707 17.99 -10.22 18.86
CA ASN A 707 17.59 -10.70 17.54
C ASN A 707 17.99 -9.72 16.43
N LYS A 708 18.41 -8.52 16.81
CA LYS A 708 18.82 -7.48 15.87
C LYS A 708 20.27 -7.12 16.12
N PRO A 709 21.19 -7.34 15.16
CA PRO A 709 22.58 -6.96 15.39
C PRO A 709 22.74 -5.45 15.44
N MET A 710 23.80 -5.03 16.08
CA MET A 710 24.28 -3.64 16.00
C MET A 710 24.79 -3.40 14.59
N LYS A 711 24.53 -2.22 14.04
CA LYS A 711 24.99 -1.83 12.72
C LYS A 711 25.85 -0.58 12.78
N VAL A 712 26.84 -0.54 11.89
CA VAL A 712 27.69 0.63 11.63
C VAL A 712 27.39 1.06 10.19
N ASP A 713 27.12 2.31 10.04
CA ASP A 713 26.61 2.89 8.80
C ASP A 713 27.48 4.08 8.37
N UNK A 714 27.48 4.31 7.03
CA UNK A 714 28.18 5.35 6.55
C UNK A 714 29.60 5.10 6.35
N LEU A 715 29.78 3.96 5.80
CA LEU A 715 31.15 3.45 5.63
C LEU A 715 31.64 3.68 4.20
N THR A 716 32.97 3.61 4.04
CA THR A 716 33.58 3.61 2.70
C THR A 716 33.53 2.20 2.09
N TYR A 717 33.73 2.13 0.79
CA TYR A 717 33.69 0.86 0.06
C TYR A 717 34.73 -0.12 0.61
N GLY A 718 34.32 -1.36 0.83
CA GLY A 718 35.20 -2.42 1.30
C GLY A 718 35.64 -2.28 2.75
N SER A 719 34.92 -1.51 3.56
CA SER A 719 35.25 -1.34 4.97
C SER A 719 35.24 -2.64 5.73
N SER A 720 36.24 -2.82 6.58
CA SER A 720 36.27 -3.87 7.60
C SER A 720 36.16 -3.23 8.98
N MET A 721 35.75 -4.03 9.96
CA MET A 721 35.58 -3.53 11.33
C MET A 721 36.22 -4.46 12.35
N MET A 722 36.97 -3.91 13.25
CA MET A 722 37.39 -4.59 14.46
C MET A 722 36.60 -4.04 15.65
N VAL A 723 36.09 -4.96 16.45
CA VAL A 723 35.49 -4.61 17.76
C VAL A 723 36.57 -4.90 18.81
N THR A 724 36.90 -3.89 19.61
CA THR A 724 37.94 -4.03 20.64
C THR A 724 37.42 -3.52 21.98
N THR A 725 38.05 -3.97 23.06
CA THR A 725 37.91 -3.34 24.37
C THR A 725 38.66 -2.00 24.36
N LEU A 726 38.44 -1.16 25.39
CA LEU A 726 39.10 0.16 25.50
C LEU A 726 40.61 0.05 25.66
N ASP A 727 41.12 -1.07 26.18
CA ASP A 727 42.55 -1.32 26.30
C ASP A 727 43.18 -1.99 25.07
N GLY A 728 42.37 -2.12 23.97
CA GLY A 728 42.87 -2.54 22.67
C GLY A 728 42.82 -4.05 22.38
N LYS A 729 42.22 -4.86 23.26
CA LYS A 729 42.08 -6.30 23.00
C LYS A 729 41.00 -6.50 21.93
N VAL A 730 41.38 -7.19 20.84
CA VAL A 730 40.43 -7.50 19.75
C VAL A 730 39.43 -8.56 20.20
N ILE A 731 38.15 -8.24 20.11
CA ILE A 731 37.00 -9.07 20.46
C ILE A 731 36.47 -9.78 19.21
N ARG A 732 36.30 -9.05 18.12
CA ARG A 732 35.76 -9.58 16.88
C ARG A 732 36.37 -8.83 15.69
N HIS A 733 36.62 -9.56 14.62
CA HIS A 733 37.08 -8.96 13.37
C HIS A 733 36.08 -9.32 12.28
N LEU A 734 35.43 -8.29 11.72
CA LEU A 734 34.43 -8.40 10.66
C LEU A 734 35.06 -7.86 9.38
N LYS A 735 35.43 -8.77 8.50
CA LYS A 735 36.09 -8.44 7.25
C LYS A 735 35.07 -8.13 6.17
N SER A 736 35.42 -7.22 5.28
CA SER A 736 34.68 -6.99 4.05
C SER A 736 34.53 -8.31 3.28
N GLN A 737 33.33 -8.58 2.80
CA GLN A 737 33.07 -9.77 1.98
C GLN A 737 33.26 -9.48 0.48
N GLY A 738 33.62 -8.30 0.18
CA GLY A 738 33.92 -7.89 -1.20
C GLY A 738 32.67 -7.58 -2.01
N UNK A 739 32.89 -7.30 -3.16
CA UNK A 739 31.93 -6.94 -4.08
C UNK A 739 30.47 -7.06 -3.72
N GLY A 740 29.97 -6.09 -3.49
CA GLY A 740 28.55 -5.98 -3.40
C GLY A 740 27.86 -6.35 -2.07
N UNK A 741 28.56 -6.83 -1.37
CA UNK A 741 27.93 -7.32 -0.21
C UNK A 741 28.10 -6.48 0.98
N ASP A 742 28.98 -5.71 0.91
CA ASP A 742 29.32 -4.91 2.10
C ASP A 742 28.78 -3.47 2.05
N GLY A 743 28.52 -2.95 0.90
CA GLY A 743 27.94 -1.62 0.72
C GLY A 743 28.57 -0.58 1.66
N ASP A 744 27.71 0.23 2.26
CA ASP A 744 28.09 1.27 3.22
C ASP A 744 27.79 0.85 4.68
N GLN A 745 27.57 -0.41 4.95
CA GLN A 745 27.10 -0.91 6.26
C GLN A 745 27.78 -2.21 6.70
N LEU A 746 28.13 -2.32 7.98
CA LEU A 746 28.57 -3.57 8.62
C LEU A 746 27.70 -3.86 9.87
N SER A 747 27.61 -5.14 10.23
CA SER A 747 26.80 -5.59 11.37
C SER A 747 27.60 -6.43 12.35
N TRP A 748 27.32 -6.27 13.66
CA TRP A 748 27.90 -7.08 14.74
C TRP A 748 26.80 -7.62 15.64
N ASP A 749 26.86 -8.92 15.87
CA ASP A 749 25.87 -9.66 16.65
C ASP A 749 26.06 -9.63 18.16
N GLY A 750 27.16 -8.99 18.66
CA GLY A 750 27.56 -9.00 20.07
C GLY A 750 28.29 -10.25 20.52
N UNK A 751 28.67 -10.99 19.71
CA UNK A 751 29.38 -12.15 19.95
C UNK A 751 30.84 -11.88 19.74
N ASP A 752 31.76 -12.63 20.43
CA ASP A 752 33.21 -12.59 20.22
C ASP A 752 33.64 -13.60 19.14
N THR A 753 34.95 -13.81 18.98
CA THR A 753 35.46 -14.74 17.99
C THR A 753 35.13 -16.22 18.30
N ASN A 754 34.75 -16.51 19.53
CA ASN A 754 34.39 -17.89 19.94
C ASN A 754 32.87 -18.12 19.82
N GLY A 755 32.10 -17.05 19.56
CA GLY A 755 30.65 -17.14 19.50
C GLY A 755 29.97 -16.87 20.82
N ASP A 756 30.69 -16.42 21.84
CA ASP A 756 30.14 -16.08 23.16
C ASP A 756 29.78 -14.59 23.21
N TYR A 757 28.65 -14.27 23.83
CA TYR A 757 28.26 -12.87 24.03
C TYR A 757 29.25 -12.15 24.92
N VAL A 758 29.56 -10.91 24.50
CA VAL A 758 30.52 -10.09 25.26
C VAL A 758 29.89 -9.58 26.56
N SER A 759 30.72 -9.22 27.52
CA SER A 759 30.23 -8.64 28.81
C SER A 759 29.72 -7.22 28.63
N THR A 760 28.87 -6.79 29.57
CA THR A 760 28.47 -5.38 29.65
C THR A 760 29.70 -4.50 29.73
N GLY A 761 29.77 -3.48 28.85
CA GLY A 761 30.95 -2.61 28.79
C GLY A 761 30.88 -1.65 27.61
N VAL A 762 31.95 -0.84 27.49
CA VAL A 762 32.14 0.05 26.34
C VAL A 762 33.19 -0.58 25.42
N TYR A 763 32.86 -0.66 24.13
CA TYR A 763 33.69 -1.22 23.08
C TYR A 763 33.95 -0.18 22.02
N LEU A 764 35.06 -0.37 21.26
CA LEU A 764 35.39 0.47 20.11
C LEU A 764 35.12 -0.28 18.81
N UNK A 765 34.50 0.26 17.72
CA UNK A 765 34.28 -0.18 16.50
C UNK A 765 35.16 0.55 15.71
N LEU A 766 36.27 -0.07 15.36
CA LEU A 766 37.31 0.50 14.48
C LEU A 766 37.04 0.12 13.02
N UNK A 767 36.60 0.99 12.10
CA UNK A 767 36.29 0.75 10.83
C UNK A 767 37.41 1.18 10.07
N TYR A 768 37.85 0.49 9.07
CA TYR A 768 38.98 0.85 8.19
C TYR A 768 38.69 0.33 6.76
N GLY A 769 39.12 1.14 5.84
CA GLY A 769 38.97 0.84 4.41
C GLY A 769 40.18 0.18 3.77
N UNK A 770 39.97 -0.12 2.75
CA UNK A 770 40.91 -0.68 1.94
C UNK A 770 42.02 0.23 1.57
N ASP A 771 41.74 1.51 1.49
CA ASP A 771 42.70 2.63 1.19
C ASP A 771 43.55 3.06 2.39
N GLY A 772 43.38 2.45 3.55
CA GLY A 772 44.04 2.78 4.78
C GLY A 772 43.35 3.87 5.58
N SER A 773 42.23 4.36 5.16
CA SER A 773 41.41 5.31 5.95
C SER A 773 40.86 4.64 7.23
N UNK A 774 40.67 5.14 8.27
CA UNK A 774 40.24 4.60 9.49
C UNK A 774 39.34 5.55 10.17
N THR A 775 38.50 5.12 10.86
CA THR A 775 37.61 5.87 11.76
C THR A 775 37.23 5.02 12.98
N GLU A 776 36.78 5.65 14.05
CA GLU A 776 36.39 4.91 15.25
C GLU A 776 35.13 5.49 15.88
N GLU A 777 34.36 4.63 16.51
CA GLU A 777 33.17 5.03 17.30
C GLU A 777 33.00 4.08 18.49
N LYS A 778 32.42 4.61 19.56
CA LYS A 778 32.21 3.83 20.80
C LYS A 778 30.78 3.29 20.84
N ILE A 779 30.66 2.09 21.35
CA ILE A 779 29.35 1.45 21.57
C ILE A 779 29.28 0.95 23.03
N THR A 780 28.18 1.27 23.71
CA THR A 780 27.88 0.67 25.00
C THR A 780 27.08 -0.60 24.78
N VAL A 781 27.56 -1.72 25.31
CA VAL A 781 26.89 -3.02 25.24
C VAL A 781 26.35 -3.33 26.65
N ILE A 782 25.13 -3.77 26.71
CA ILE A 782 24.46 -4.12 27.98
C ILE A 782 23.86 -5.53 27.87
N UNK A 783 24.21 -6.42 28.68
CA UNK A 783 23.76 -7.69 28.72
C UNK A 783 22.50 -7.66 29.48
N UNK A 784 21.62 -7.81 28.89
CA UNK A 784 20.35 -7.85 29.42
C UNK A 784 20.01 -9.07 30.07
#